data_24dfda1a453e739f8030657cdc44fb84
#
_entry.id   24dfda1a453e739f8030657cdc44fb84
#
_cell.length_a   1.000
_cell.length_b   1.000
_cell.length_c   1.000
_cell.angle_alpha   90.00
_cell.angle_beta   90.00
_cell.angle_gamma   90.00
#
_symmetry.space_group_name_H-M   'P 1'
#
loop_
_entity.id
_entity.type
_entity.pdbx_description
1 polymer ?
#
loop_
_entity_poly.entity_id
_entity_poly.type
_entity_poly.pdbx_seq_one_letter_code
_entity_poly.pdbx_strand_id
1 'polypeptide(L)'
;MKIKADYTNTPQWKEITIKSNLPEELKCLDELAHNLWWAWNYDAQNLFQSLDEELYQEVQGNPVLLLDRLSYDRKVAVTKDKAMMKTVKDVYKKFRTYMDVKPDSKRPSVAYFCMEYGLNQTLKIYSGGLGVLAGDYIKEASDSNVDMCAVGFLYRYGYFTQSLSIDGQQIAQYNAQNFNSLPIERVYDSNGEPMVVEVPYLNYHVHAYVWCANVGRIKLYLLDTDNNLNSDFDKPITHSLYGGDWENRLKQEILLGIGGMLMLKKLGIKKDIYHCNEGHAALCNLQRLCDYVDSGLSFNQAMELVRASSLYTVHTPVPAGHDYFDESLFGKYMGGYPSRLGISWDEFIGMGRENPDDHNERFCLSTFACNTCQEVNGVSKLHGWVSQKMFANIWRGYYPEENHVGYVTNGVHLPTWTSSEFRELYDKYFDKNFINDQSNESIWHGIYNCPDAEIWETRMTLKKKLVKYIREKFTQNWLKNQGDPSRVMSLLERINPNALMIGFCRRFATYKRAHLLFTDLDRLAKIVNNPERPVLFFFSGKAHPADGAGQGLIKRIYEISQRPEFLGKIIFLEDYDMQLARRLVSGVDIWMNTPTRPLEASGTSGEKAEMNGVVNLSVLDGWWLEGYREGAGWALTEKRTYDNQEYQDQLDAATIYGLLENDILPMYYAKNQQGFSEEWIKVIKNSIATIAPHYTMKRQLDDYFEKFYNKEAKRFKELSANDNALAKEIALWKETVAERWDSIHVVSQEANTLIDGVETGVPYKLRYVIDEQGLNDAVGLELVALKGVQGQDDRELYSIHPFEMVGNEGNLYTFEANIEPAKAGAYRIAVRMYPKNEHLPHRQDFCYIKWLN
;
A
#
# COMPACT_ATOMS: atom_id res chain seq x y z
N MET A 1 -6.56 61.31 38.76
CA MET A 1 -5.39 60.70 39.43
C MET A 1 -4.67 59.79 38.43
N LYS A 2 -3.47 60.14 37.93
CA LYS A 2 -2.67 59.28 37.07
C LYS A 2 -1.93 58.31 37.96
N ILE A 3 -2.27 57.04 37.95
CA ILE A 3 -1.49 56.01 38.62
C ILE A 3 -0.19 55.88 37.83
N LYS A 4 0.90 56.24 38.40
CA LYS A 4 2.24 55.92 37.85
C LYS A 4 2.51 54.46 38.10
N ALA A 5 2.53 53.66 37.05
CA ALA A 5 3.07 52.32 37.11
C ALA A 5 4.58 52.42 37.37
N ASP A 6 5.09 51.75 38.38
CA ASP A 6 6.52 51.68 38.64
C ASP A 6 7.07 50.46 37.82
N TYR A 7 7.69 50.75 36.71
CA TYR A 7 8.27 49.73 35.81
C TYR A 7 9.49 49.07 36.39
N THR A 8 10.05 49.53 37.53
CA THR A 8 11.24 48.92 38.13
C THR A 8 10.98 47.59 38.82
N ASN A 9 9.69 47.23 39.03
CA ASN A 9 9.27 45.94 39.65
C ASN A 9 8.80 44.89 38.63
N THR A 10 9.02 45.10 37.31
CA THR A 10 8.67 44.06 36.33
C THR A 10 9.76 42.96 36.36
N PRO A 11 9.35 41.69 36.43
CA PRO A 11 10.29 40.60 36.48
C PRO A 11 11.08 40.51 35.15
N GLN A 12 12.39 40.29 35.25
CA GLN A 12 13.21 39.92 34.11
C GLN A 12 13.20 38.41 34.00
N TRP A 13 12.40 37.92 33.04
CA TRP A 13 12.28 36.49 32.80
C TRP A 13 13.57 35.94 32.19
N LYS A 14 14.06 34.83 32.72
CA LYS A 14 15.11 34.00 32.15
C LYS A 14 14.48 32.70 31.69
N GLU A 15 14.71 32.32 30.45
CA GLU A 15 14.34 30.99 29.95
C GLU A 15 15.36 29.96 30.42
N ILE A 16 14.85 28.89 31.04
CA ILE A 16 15.65 27.72 31.39
C ILE A 16 15.00 26.46 30.75
N THR A 17 15.80 25.58 30.22
CA THR A 17 15.34 24.27 29.74
C THR A 17 15.69 23.23 30.77
N ILE A 18 14.67 22.55 31.32
CA ILE A 18 14.83 21.41 32.23
C ILE A 18 14.69 20.13 31.40
N LYS A 19 15.78 19.37 31.29
CA LYS A 19 15.74 18.08 30.58
C LYS A 19 15.23 16.99 31.51
N SER A 20 14.40 16.09 30.96
CA SER A 20 13.97 14.88 31.66
C SER A 20 15.17 14.02 32.02
N ASN A 21 15.17 13.45 33.20
CA ASN A 21 16.18 12.51 33.68
C ASN A 21 15.53 11.20 34.10
N LEU A 22 16.06 10.08 33.64
CA LEU A 22 15.64 8.74 34.04
C LEU A 22 16.64 8.18 35.05
N PRO A 23 16.15 7.63 36.20
CA PRO A 23 16.98 6.80 37.06
C PRO A 23 17.68 5.69 36.28
N GLU A 24 18.86 5.26 36.75
CA GLU A 24 19.69 4.25 36.05
C GLU A 24 18.92 2.98 35.72
N GLU A 25 18.09 2.53 36.66
CA GLU A 25 17.26 1.32 36.54
C GLU A 25 16.18 1.41 35.46
N LEU A 26 15.80 2.65 35.04
CA LEU A 26 14.77 2.91 34.04
C LEU A 26 15.33 3.37 32.69
N LYS A 27 16.66 3.51 32.52
CA LYS A 27 17.27 3.94 31.25
C LYS A 27 16.91 3.01 30.06
N CYS A 28 16.68 1.73 30.33
CA CYS A 28 16.23 0.79 29.32
C CYS A 28 14.86 1.16 28.68
N LEU A 29 14.04 1.96 29.39
CA LEU A 29 12.76 2.44 28.85
C LEU A 29 12.94 3.48 27.75
N ASP A 30 14.05 4.22 27.73
CA ASP A 30 14.36 5.18 26.67
C ASP A 30 14.61 4.47 25.34
N GLU A 31 15.43 3.43 25.34
CA GLU A 31 15.65 2.58 24.15
C GLU A 31 14.34 1.94 23.67
N LEU A 32 13.54 1.41 24.59
CA LEU A 32 12.26 0.79 24.27
C LEU A 32 11.27 1.83 23.70
N ALA A 33 11.22 3.04 24.23
CA ALA A 33 10.33 4.12 23.78
C ALA A 33 10.68 4.62 22.36
N HIS A 34 11.97 4.66 22.01
CA HIS A 34 12.46 5.07 20.69
C HIS A 34 12.44 3.95 19.65
N ASN A 35 12.06 2.71 20.01
CA ASN A 35 11.86 1.63 19.07
C ASN A 35 10.38 1.31 18.92
N LEU A 36 9.83 1.49 17.75
CA LEU A 36 8.40 1.29 17.46
C LEU A 36 7.92 -0.16 17.65
N TRP A 37 8.76 -1.11 18.07
CA TRP A 37 8.34 -2.47 18.43
C TRP A 37 7.20 -2.45 19.46
N TRP A 38 7.18 -1.49 20.38
CA TRP A 38 6.08 -1.32 21.35
C TRP A 38 4.72 -1.11 20.66
N ALA A 39 4.68 -0.55 19.43
CA ALA A 39 3.43 -0.22 18.76
C ALA A 39 2.58 -1.46 18.41
N TRP A 40 3.19 -2.63 18.33
CA TRP A 40 2.49 -3.90 18.09
C TRP A 40 2.74 -4.96 19.19
N ASN A 41 3.31 -4.55 20.32
CA ASN A 41 3.52 -5.42 21.48
C ASN A 41 2.68 -4.94 22.67
N TYR A 42 1.66 -5.71 23.03
CA TYR A 42 0.74 -5.34 24.12
C TYR A 42 1.42 -5.27 25.49
N ASP A 43 2.43 -6.14 25.76
CA ASP A 43 3.14 -6.10 27.05
C ASP A 43 3.88 -4.76 27.21
N ALA A 44 4.50 -4.25 26.14
CA ALA A 44 5.16 -2.94 26.15
C ALA A 44 4.15 -1.79 26.28
N GLN A 45 3.02 -1.85 25.58
CA GLN A 45 1.96 -0.83 25.70
C GLN A 45 1.40 -0.79 27.13
N ASN A 46 1.09 -1.96 27.71
CA ASN A 46 0.59 -2.08 29.06
C ASN A 46 1.62 -1.59 30.09
N LEU A 47 2.91 -1.84 29.87
CA LEU A 47 3.98 -1.32 30.71
C LEU A 47 3.97 0.20 30.72
N PHE A 48 3.99 0.87 29.56
CA PHE A 48 3.97 2.32 29.49
C PHE A 48 2.69 2.92 30.10
N GLN A 49 1.53 2.33 29.84
CA GLN A 49 0.26 2.75 30.44
C GLN A 49 0.31 2.64 31.97
N SER A 50 0.91 1.59 32.53
CA SER A 50 0.98 1.37 33.97
C SER A 50 1.90 2.35 34.73
N LEU A 51 2.81 3.02 34.01
CA LEU A 51 3.65 4.06 34.63
C LEU A 51 2.82 5.24 35.13
N ASP A 52 1.85 5.70 34.33
CA ASP A 52 0.86 6.73 34.68
C ASP A 52 -0.26 6.68 33.64
N GLU A 53 -1.42 6.14 34.03
CA GLU A 53 -2.53 5.93 33.11
C GLU A 53 -3.14 7.23 32.58
N GLU A 54 -3.30 8.24 33.46
CA GLU A 54 -3.88 9.54 33.08
C GLU A 54 -2.96 10.29 32.13
N LEU A 55 -1.68 10.36 32.43
CA LEU A 55 -0.68 10.98 31.54
C LEU A 55 -0.54 10.22 30.23
N TYR A 56 -0.60 8.88 30.25
CA TYR A 56 -0.56 8.07 29.02
C TYR A 56 -1.71 8.38 28.06
N GLN A 57 -2.92 8.62 28.62
CA GLN A 57 -4.06 9.08 27.81
C GLN A 57 -3.85 10.51 27.30
N GLU A 58 -3.36 11.42 28.14
CA GLU A 58 -3.06 12.81 27.75
C GLU A 58 -2.06 12.88 26.58
N VAL A 59 -0.99 12.08 26.61
CA VAL A 59 0.02 12.02 25.55
C VAL A 59 -0.37 11.10 24.39
N GLN A 60 -1.62 10.63 24.36
CA GLN A 60 -2.16 9.76 23.30
C GLN A 60 -1.33 8.49 23.03
N GLY A 61 -0.78 7.92 24.11
CA GLY A 61 0.02 6.70 24.05
C GLY A 61 1.43 6.85 23.48
N ASN A 62 1.96 8.07 23.39
CA ASN A 62 3.35 8.34 23.00
C ASN A 62 4.31 8.07 24.16
N PRO A 63 5.13 7.00 24.14
CA PRO A 63 5.99 6.65 25.26
C PRO A 63 7.17 7.61 25.45
N VAL A 64 7.67 8.23 24.40
CA VAL A 64 8.76 9.23 24.48
C VAL A 64 8.26 10.44 25.27
N LEU A 65 7.10 10.97 24.87
CA LEU A 65 6.50 12.12 25.53
C LEU A 65 6.01 11.79 26.96
N LEU A 66 5.56 10.54 27.19
CA LEU A 66 5.24 10.04 28.53
C LEU A 66 6.46 10.09 29.46
N LEU A 67 7.60 9.54 29.03
CA LEU A 67 8.83 9.53 29.84
C LEU A 67 9.36 10.93 30.09
N ASP A 68 9.21 11.85 29.14
CA ASP A 68 9.60 13.25 29.32
C ASP A 68 8.74 13.98 30.36
N ARG A 69 7.43 13.80 30.32
CA ARG A 69 6.48 14.50 31.20
C ARG A 69 6.27 13.83 32.55
N LEU A 70 6.62 12.54 32.68
CA LEU A 70 6.50 11.82 33.94
C LEU A 70 7.34 12.50 35.02
N SER A 71 6.72 12.82 36.16
CA SER A 71 7.42 13.50 37.26
C SER A 71 8.59 12.66 37.78
N TYR A 72 9.66 13.33 38.23
CA TYR A 72 10.82 12.63 38.80
C TYR A 72 10.45 11.79 40.03
N ASP A 73 9.56 12.29 40.91
CA ASP A 73 9.05 11.55 42.07
C ASP A 73 8.36 10.26 41.67
N ARG A 74 7.55 10.28 40.56
CA ARG A 74 6.92 9.08 40.05
C ARG A 74 7.96 8.10 39.49
N LYS A 75 8.97 8.59 38.77
CA LYS A 75 10.09 7.76 38.26
C LYS A 75 10.81 7.04 39.42
N VAL A 76 11.11 7.76 40.49
CA VAL A 76 11.72 7.19 41.71
C VAL A 76 10.77 6.22 42.43
N ALA A 77 9.47 6.49 42.44
CA ALA A 77 8.49 5.55 43.04
C ALA A 77 8.43 4.24 42.28
N VAL A 78 8.52 4.27 40.93
CA VAL A 78 8.58 3.08 40.09
C VAL A 78 9.81 2.21 40.39
N THR A 79 10.98 2.80 40.62
CA THR A 79 12.21 2.02 40.99
C THR A 79 12.10 1.31 42.32
N LYS A 80 11.24 1.80 43.23
CA LYS A 80 10.98 1.19 44.54
C LYS A 80 9.88 0.11 44.53
N ASP A 81 9.08 0.10 43.48
CA ASP A 81 8.01 -0.90 43.30
C ASP A 81 8.58 -2.18 42.65
N LYS A 82 8.72 -3.24 43.46
CA LYS A 82 9.28 -4.52 43.02
C LYS A 82 8.48 -5.19 41.92
N ALA A 83 7.14 -5.06 41.91
CA ALA A 83 6.28 -5.66 40.91
C ALA A 83 6.45 -4.91 39.58
N MET A 84 6.42 -3.57 39.61
CA MET A 84 6.66 -2.73 38.44
C MET A 84 8.05 -2.97 37.85
N MET A 85 9.10 -2.99 38.68
CA MET A 85 10.47 -3.24 38.23
C MET A 85 10.66 -4.63 37.64
N LYS A 86 9.92 -5.64 38.12
CA LYS A 86 9.88 -6.95 37.49
C LYS A 86 9.29 -6.85 36.08
N THR A 87 8.15 -6.20 35.93
CA THR A 87 7.51 -5.99 34.60
C THR A 87 8.45 -5.25 33.64
N VAL A 88 9.12 -4.18 34.09
CA VAL A 88 10.12 -3.45 33.28
C VAL A 88 11.21 -4.40 32.77
N LYS A 89 11.78 -5.22 33.65
CA LYS A 89 12.84 -6.16 33.31
C LYS A 89 12.36 -7.27 32.37
N ASP A 90 11.18 -7.81 32.60
CA ASP A 90 10.61 -8.89 31.79
C ASP A 90 10.31 -8.39 30.35
N VAL A 91 9.69 -7.23 30.20
CA VAL A 91 9.39 -6.61 28.89
C VAL A 91 10.68 -6.24 28.16
N TYR A 92 11.64 -5.61 28.84
CA TYR A 92 12.91 -5.25 28.23
C TYR A 92 13.73 -6.49 27.80
N LYS A 93 13.74 -7.55 28.61
CA LYS A 93 14.34 -8.83 28.23
C LYS A 93 13.70 -9.40 26.97
N LYS A 94 12.36 -9.37 26.87
CA LYS A 94 11.61 -9.81 25.68
C LYS A 94 12.00 -9.00 24.45
N PHE A 95 12.09 -7.66 24.60
CA PHE A 95 12.55 -6.76 23.56
C PHE A 95 13.98 -7.08 23.09
N ARG A 96 14.93 -7.24 24.03
CA ARG A 96 16.32 -7.59 23.65
C ARG A 96 16.43 -8.96 22.99
N THR A 97 15.68 -9.96 23.48
CA THR A 97 15.63 -11.28 22.83
C THR A 97 15.15 -11.18 21.38
N TYR A 98 14.17 -10.29 21.11
CA TYR A 98 13.70 -10.00 19.77
C TYR A 98 14.77 -9.29 18.94
N MET A 99 15.40 -8.22 19.47
CA MET A 99 16.36 -7.39 18.73
C MET A 99 17.68 -8.10 18.42
N ASP A 100 18.13 -9.01 19.27
CA ASP A 100 19.46 -9.64 19.17
C ASP A 100 19.54 -10.77 18.11
N VAL A 101 18.43 -11.09 17.44
CA VAL A 101 18.39 -12.04 16.33
C VAL A 101 19.01 -11.40 15.08
N LYS A 102 19.97 -12.08 14.47
CA LYS A 102 20.62 -11.61 13.23
C LYS A 102 19.69 -11.83 12.02
N PRO A 103 19.77 -10.96 11.00
CA PRO A 103 19.02 -11.13 9.78
C PRO A 103 19.27 -12.47 9.08
N ASP A 104 18.24 -13.01 8.42
CA ASP A 104 18.36 -14.24 7.65
C ASP A 104 19.20 -13.99 6.37
N SER A 105 20.45 -14.43 6.40
CA SER A 105 21.40 -14.28 5.29
C SER A 105 21.07 -15.12 4.04
N LYS A 106 20.10 -16.01 4.10
CA LYS A 106 19.66 -16.82 2.95
C LYS A 106 18.70 -16.07 2.04
N ARG A 107 18.07 -15.00 2.56
CA ARG A 107 17.13 -14.15 1.80
C ARG A 107 17.89 -12.95 1.23
N PRO A 108 17.51 -12.47 0.01
CA PRO A 108 18.05 -11.21 -0.51
C PRO A 108 17.73 -10.03 0.43
N SER A 109 18.63 -9.07 0.47
CA SER A 109 18.42 -7.83 1.19
C SER A 109 17.63 -6.82 0.34
N VAL A 110 16.79 -5.99 0.98
CA VAL A 110 15.86 -5.10 0.29
C VAL A 110 15.97 -3.65 0.77
N ALA A 111 16.01 -2.69 -0.16
CA ALA A 111 15.75 -1.29 0.10
C ALA A 111 14.34 -0.94 -0.40
N TYR A 112 13.48 -0.47 0.51
CA TYR A 112 12.06 -0.22 0.25
C TYR A 112 11.78 1.28 0.26
N PHE A 113 11.29 1.82 -0.86
CA PHE A 113 11.04 3.25 -1.04
C PHE A 113 9.54 3.53 -1.09
N CYS A 114 9.07 4.40 -0.20
CA CYS A 114 7.68 4.87 -0.17
C CYS A 114 7.61 6.30 0.38
N MET A 115 6.65 7.08 -0.11
CA MET A 115 6.45 8.46 0.35
C MET A 115 5.76 8.55 1.71
N GLU A 116 5.12 7.48 2.16
CA GLU A 116 4.34 7.44 3.41
C GLU A 116 4.43 6.09 4.13
N TYR A 117 4.45 6.13 5.47
CA TYR A 117 4.47 4.94 6.33
C TYR A 117 3.53 5.11 7.51
N GLY A 118 2.50 4.29 7.60
CA GLY A 118 1.56 4.23 8.72
C GLY A 118 2.04 3.24 9.78
N LEU A 119 2.78 3.71 10.77
CA LEU A 119 3.36 2.89 11.84
C LEU A 119 2.58 2.94 13.13
N ASN A 120 2.24 4.14 13.57
CA ASN A 120 1.45 4.44 14.76
C ASN A 120 0.87 5.86 14.65
N GLN A 121 -0.23 6.14 15.37
CA GLN A 121 -0.87 7.47 15.38
C GLN A 121 0.05 8.59 15.90
N THR A 122 1.09 8.26 16.67
CA THR A 122 2.04 9.26 17.21
C THR A 122 2.98 9.84 16.16
N LEU A 123 3.26 9.10 15.08
CA LEU A 123 4.15 9.50 13.99
C LEU A 123 3.33 9.76 12.72
N LYS A 124 3.05 11.04 12.45
CA LYS A 124 2.15 11.47 11.37
C LYS A 124 2.88 11.58 10.03
N ILE A 125 3.29 10.46 9.48
CA ILE A 125 3.97 10.36 8.17
C ILE A 125 3.20 9.50 7.17
N TYR A 126 1.88 9.41 7.30
CA TYR A 126 0.99 8.69 6.40
C TYR A 126 -0.34 9.43 6.24
N SER A 127 -1.08 9.14 5.15
CA SER A 127 -2.42 9.69 4.92
C SER A 127 -3.49 8.61 4.84
N GLY A 128 -3.19 7.46 4.25
CA GLY A 128 -4.20 6.44 3.96
C GLY A 128 -3.65 5.03 3.84
N GLY A 129 -4.34 4.22 3.04
CA GLY A 129 -4.09 2.78 2.92
C GLY A 129 -2.70 2.42 2.41
N LEU A 130 -2.15 3.21 1.49
CA LEU A 130 -0.79 3.00 0.96
C LEU A 130 0.26 3.05 2.08
N GLY A 131 0.19 4.10 2.91
CA GLY A 131 1.14 4.26 4.01
C GLY A 131 0.97 3.22 5.11
N VAL A 132 -0.28 2.85 5.42
CA VAL A 132 -0.53 1.78 6.40
C VAL A 132 0.00 0.44 5.90
N LEU A 133 -0.17 0.13 4.60
CA LEU A 133 0.42 -1.05 3.99
C LEU A 133 1.95 -1.05 4.09
N ALA A 134 2.60 0.06 3.73
CA ALA A 134 4.05 0.19 3.82
C ALA A 134 4.55 0.04 5.27
N GLY A 135 3.83 0.61 6.25
CA GLY A 135 4.12 0.44 7.67
C GLY A 135 3.99 -1.01 8.13
N ASP A 136 2.90 -1.68 7.76
CA ASP A 136 2.67 -3.10 8.06
C ASP A 136 3.75 -3.98 7.42
N TYR A 137 4.18 -3.65 6.19
CA TYR A 137 5.19 -4.39 5.45
C TYR A 137 6.55 -4.38 6.16
N ILE A 138 7.02 -3.22 6.61
CA ILE A 138 8.29 -3.14 7.32
C ILE A 138 8.22 -3.68 8.76
N LYS A 139 7.05 -3.66 9.41
CA LYS A 139 6.84 -4.37 10.70
C LYS A 139 6.97 -5.88 10.52
N GLU A 140 6.32 -6.44 9.50
CA GLU A 140 6.44 -7.86 9.20
C GLU A 140 7.87 -8.25 8.77
N ALA A 141 8.54 -7.41 7.97
CA ALA A 141 9.94 -7.64 7.63
C ALA A 141 10.83 -7.70 8.88
N SER A 142 10.52 -6.91 9.91
CA SER A 142 11.16 -7.00 11.22
C SER A 142 10.84 -8.32 11.92
N ASP A 143 9.56 -8.71 12.01
CA ASP A 143 9.13 -9.94 12.67
C ASP A 143 9.66 -11.18 11.95
N SER A 144 9.72 -11.16 10.63
CA SER A 144 10.27 -12.22 9.78
C SER A 144 11.80 -12.19 9.62
N ASN A 145 12.48 -11.29 10.31
CA ASN A 145 13.94 -11.19 10.35
C ASN A 145 14.60 -10.98 8.97
N VAL A 146 14.02 -10.14 8.14
CA VAL A 146 14.53 -9.78 6.81
C VAL A 146 15.59 -8.70 6.92
N ASP A 147 16.67 -8.79 6.15
CA ASP A 147 17.62 -7.70 5.98
C ASP A 147 17.02 -6.62 5.06
N MET A 148 16.32 -5.67 5.67
CA MET A 148 15.63 -4.59 4.96
C MET A 148 15.97 -3.23 5.58
N CYS A 149 16.03 -2.20 4.73
CA CYS A 149 15.93 -0.81 5.15
C CYS A 149 14.82 -0.12 4.35
N ALA A 150 14.26 0.93 4.90
CA ALA A 150 13.21 1.70 4.25
C ALA A 150 13.59 3.18 4.16
N VAL A 151 13.08 3.88 3.15
CA VAL A 151 13.37 5.28 2.84
C VAL A 151 12.06 6.04 2.69
N GLY A 152 11.96 7.20 3.35
CA GLY A 152 10.78 8.06 3.30
C GLY A 152 11.08 9.48 3.75
N PHE A 153 10.04 10.20 4.15
CA PHE A 153 10.14 11.59 4.61
C PHE A 153 9.71 11.76 6.06
N LEU A 154 10.32 12.72 6.73
CA LEU A 154 9.82 13.25 7.99
C LEU A 154 9.07 14.55 7.73
N TYR A 155 7.75 14.48 7.71
CA TYR A 155 6.90 15.64 7.45
C TYR A 155 6.77 16.53 8.68
N ARG A 156 6.94 17.85 8.50
CA ARG A 156 6.72 18.83 9.59
C ARG A 156 5.27 18.84 10.06
N TYR A 157 4.32 18.83 9.11
CA TYR A 157 2.89 18.88 9.40
C TYR A 157 2.18 17.54 9.14
N GLY A 158 2.79 16.65 8.37
CA GLY A 158 2.22 15.36 8.01
C GLY A 158 0.97 15.46 7.17
N TYR A 159 -0.05 14.70 7.58
CA TYR A 159 -1.41 14.81 7.07
C TYR A 159 -2.30 15.49 8.11
N PHE A 160 -3.38 16.15 7.69
CA PHE A 160 -4.17 17.00 8.57
C PHE A 160 -4.95 16.21 9.63
N THR A 161 -5.23 16.89 10.76
CA THR A 161 -6.22 16.49 11.76
C THR A 161 -7.57 17.03 11.32
N GLN A 162 -8.61 16.19 11.33
CA GLN A 162 -9.95 16.55 10.91
C GLN A 162 -10.82 16.97 12.11
N SER A 163 -11.52 18.08 11.96
CA SER A 163 -12.69 18.41 12.75
C SER A 163 -13.85 18.77 11.83
N LEU A 164 -15.08 18.71 12.33
CA LEU A 164 -16.26 19.19 11.61
C LEU A 164 -16.78 20.48 12.23
N SER A 165 -17.28 21.39 11.37
CA SER A 165 -18.06 22.53 11.83
C SER A 165 -19.45 22.10 12.29
N ILE A 166 -20.19 23.01 12.89
CA ILE A 166 -21.57 22.74 13.38
C ILE A 166 -22.54 22.31 12.25
N ASP A 167 -22.25 22.67 11.01
CA ASP A 167 -23.02 22.30 9.83
C ASP A 167 -22.39 21.13 9.04
N GLY A 168 -21.41 20.43 9.64
CA GLY A 168 -20.80 19.24 9.08
C GLY A 168 -19.71 19.47 8.03
N GLN A 169 -19.24 20.71 7.86
CA GLN A 169 -18.14 21.01 6.94
C GLN A 169 -16.82 20.52 7.51
N GLN A 170 -16.02 19.79 6.71
CA GLN A 170 -14.67 19.37 7.10
C GLN A 170 -13.74 20.56 7.26
N ILE A 171 -13.01 20.59 8.37
CA ILE A 171 -11.96 21.54 8.69
C ILE A 171 -10.65 20.76 8.78
N ALA A 172 -9.69 21.11 7.92
CA ALA A 172 -8.36 20.54 7.95
C ALA A 172 -7.42 21.39 8.81
N GLN A 173 -6.83 20.78 9.82
CA GLN A 173 -5.90 21.45 10.74
C GLN A 173 -4.50 20.81 10.59
N TYR A 174 -3.49 21.64 10.30
CA TYR A 174 -2.10 21.22 10.17
C TYR A 174 -1.30 21.67 11.40
N ASN A 175 -0.98 20.71 12.27
CA ASN A 175 -0.18 20.96 13.47
C ASN A 175 1.26 20.50 13.26
N ALA A 176 2.23 21.38 13.55
CA ALA A 176 3.63 21.03 13.44
C ALA A 176 4.00 19.91 14.43
N GLN A 177 4.67 18.89 13.94
CA GLN A 177 5.24 17.83 14.76
C GLN A 177 6.51 18.33 15.47
N ASN A 178 6.63 18.06 16.77
CA ASN A 178 7.89 18.24 17.48
C ASN A 178 8.70 16.96 17.37
N PHE A 179 9.71 16.95 16.48
CA PHE A 179 10.50 15.78 16.18
C PHE A 179 11.23 15.19 17.40
N ASN A 180 11.59 16.04 18.38
CA ASN A 180 12.26 15.57 19.60
C ASN A 180 11.35 14.80 20.56
N SER A 181 10.03 14.87 20.37
CA SER A 181 9.05 14.12 21.19
C SER A 181 8.48 12.90 20.46
N LEU A 182 9.04 12.53 19.31
CA LEU A 182 8.62 11.39 18.52
C LEU A 182 9.56 10.20 18.72
N PRO A 183 9.11 8.96 18.45
CA PRO A 183 9.94 7.77 18.55
C PRO A 183 10.91 7.64 17.35
N ILE A 184 11.72 8.67 17.14
CA ILE A 184 12.72 8.77 16.06
C ILE A 184 14.03 9.33 16.63
N GLU A 185 15.12 9.07 15.95
CA GLU A 185 16.45 9.53 16.34
C GLU A 185 17.11 10.27 15.16
N ARG A 186 17.84 11.32 15.45
CA ARG A 186 18.65 11.99 14.43
C ARG A 186 19.87 11.11 14.10
N VAL A 187 20.20 11.00 12.83
CA VAL A 187 21.40 10.29 12.38
C VAL A 187 22.57 11.25 12.35
N TYR A 188 23.71 10.81 12.89
CA TYR A 188 24.95 11.58 12.94
C TYR A 188 26.02 10.94 12.06
N ASP A 189 26.92 11.76 11.54
CA ASP A 189 28.10 11.31 10.82
C ASP A 189 29.22 10.81 11.76
N SER A 190 30.35 10.39 11.19
CA SER A 190 31.52 9.93 11.96
C SER A 190 32.19 10.99 12.85
N ASN A 191 31.88 12.27 12.62
CA ASN A 191 32.40 13.38 13.41
C ASN A 191 31.45 13.79 14.55
N GLY A 192 30.28 13.17 14.66
CA GLY A 192 29.25 13.51 15.62
C GLY A 192 28.37 14.70 15.21
N GLU A 193 28.47 15.14 13.95
CA GLU A 193 27.60 16.18 13.41
C GLU A 193 26.34 15.58 12.77
N PRO A 194 25.21 16.28 12.77
CA PRO A 194 24.01 15.82 12.09
C PRO A 194 24.28 15.48 10.63
N MET A 195 23.91 14.26 10.20
CA MET A 195 24.10 13.84 8.82
C MET A 195 23.22 14.67 7.87
N VAL A 196 23.86 15.26 6.86
CA VAL A 196 23.19 16.02 5.81
C VAL A 196 23.39 15.33 4.48
N VAL A 197 22.32 15.18 3.70
CA VAL A 197 22.35 14.74 2.31
C VAL A 197 22.14 15.96 1.42
N GLU A 198 23.06 16.14 0.49
CA GLU A 198 22.99 17.20 -0.52
C GLU A 198 22.38 16.64 -1.79
N VAL A 199 21.19 17.10 -2.14
CA VAL A 199 20.42 16.62 -3.30
C VAL A 199 20.47 17.70 -4.38
N PRO A 200 20.89 17.37 -5.63
CA PRO A 200 20.99 18.36 -6.70
C PRO A 200 19.58 18.78 -7.19
N TYR A 201 19.36 20.09 -7.20
CA TYR A 201 18.17 20.75 -7.75
C TYR A 201 18.63 21.94 -8.60
N LEU A 202 18.16 22.01 -9.86
CA LEU A 202 18.58 23.09 -10.76
C LEU A 202 20.14 23.26 -10.77
N ASN A 203 20.61 24.42 -10.37
CA ASN A 203 22.02 24.76 -10.23
C ASN A 203 22.50 24.91 -8.76
N TYR A 204 21.73 24.37 -7.82
CA TYR A 204 22.02 24.38 -6.37
C TYR A 204 21.69 23.04 -5.73
N HIS A 205 21.96 22.90 -4.42
CA HIS A 205 21.64 21.71 -3.65
C HIS A 205 20.62 22.04 -2.58
N VAL A 206 19.65 21.11 -2.42
CA VAL A 206 18.76 21.07 -1.25
C VAL A 206 19.39 20.14 -0.21
N HIS A 207 19.40 20.58 1.03
CA HIS A 207 20.01 19.89 2.15
C HIS A 207 18.94 19.18 2.97
N ALA A 208 19.05 17.87 3.11
CA ALA A 208 18.16 17.10 3.95
C ALA A 208 18.89 16.53 5.17
N TYR A 209 18.36 16.78 6.37
CA TYR A 209 18.74 16.02 7.54
C TYR A 209 18.20 14.61 7.46
N VAL A 210 18.93 13.67 8.05
CA VAL A 210 18.53 12.27 8.12
C VAL A 210 18.09 11.94 9.54
N TRP A 211 16.86 11.40 9.64
CA TRP A 211 16.32 10.83 10.87
C TRP A 211 16.10 9.33 10.68
N CYS A 212 16.04 8.60 11.76
CA CYS A 212 15.79 7.16 11.76
C CYS A 212 14.65 6.80 12.71
N ALA A 213 13.62 6.14 12.20
CA ALA A 213 12.64 5.44 13.00
C ALA A 213 13.06 3.96 13.09
N ASN A 214 13.29 3.46 14.30
CA ASN A 214 13.59 2.06 14.53
C ASN A 214 12.27 1.27 14.60
N VAL A 215 11.96 0.51 13.55
CA VAL A 215 10.76 -0.31 13.44
C VAL A 215 11.13 -1.76 13.77
N GLY A 216 11.23 -2.07 15.06
CA GLY A 216 11.89 -3.30 15.51
C GLY A 216 13.34 -3.33 15.01
N ARG A 217 13.68 -4.34 14.20
CA ARG A 217 15.00 -4.53 13.59
C ARG A 217 15.20 -3.73 12.29
N ILE A 218 14.13 -3.21 11.71
CA ILE A 218 14.17 -2.45 10.45
C ILE A 218 14.44 -0.97 10.73
N LYS A 219 15.35 -0.37 9.99
CA LYS A 219 15.60 1.06 10.01
C LYS A 219 14.86 1.75 8.89
N LEU A 220 13.97 2.66 9.25
CA LEU A 220 13.32 3.59 8.33
C LEU A 220 14.04 4.92 8.38
N TYR A 221 14.75 5.25 7.32
CA TYR A 221 15.44 6.53 7.18
C TYR A 221 14.49 7.57 6.58
N LEU A 222 14.43 8.73 7.23
CA LEU A 222 13.50 9.80 6.92
C LEU A 222 14.26 11.07 6.58
N LEU A 223 14.01 11.63 5.39
CA LEU A 223 14.61 12.86 4.91
C LEU A 223 13.79 14.07 5.35
N ASP A 224 14.46 15.13 5.83
CA ASP A 224 13.88 16.35 6.37
C ASP A 224 14.55 17.58 5.78
N THR A 225 13.83 18.35 4.95
CA THR A 225 14.30 19.61 4.35
C THR A 225 13.93 20.84 5.14
N ASP A 226 13.09 20.72 6.19
CA ASP A 226 12.67 21.84 7.04
C ASP A 226 13.78 22.23 8.03
N ASN A 227 14.85 22.77 7.50
CA ASN A 227 16.05 23.14 8.25
C ASN A 227 16.67 24.45 7.75
N ASN A 228 17.56 25.04 8.55
CA ASN A 228 18.14 26.35 8.27
C ASN A 228 19.23 26.36 7.17
N LEU A 229 19.60 25.21 6.62
CA LEU A 229 20.52 25.11 5.49
C LEU A 229 19.81 25.41 4.16
N ASN A 230 18.48 25.34 4.15
CA ASN A 230 17.65 25.57 2.98
C ASN A 230 16.99 26.96 2.99
N SER A 231 16.69 27.45 1.79
CA SER A 231 15.86 28.64 1.60
C SER A 231 14.42 28.39 2.08
N ASP A 232 13.68 29.46 2.35
CA ASP A 232 12.25 29.34 2.72
C ASP A 232 11.39 28.78 1.57
N PHE A 233 11.92 28.74 0.35
CA PHE A 233 11.30 28.12 -0.81
C PHE A 233 11.48 26.59 -0.85
N ASP A 234 12.53 26.04 -0.25
CA ASP A 234 12.88 24.62 -0.29
C ASP A 234 12.52 23.87 1.00
N LYS A 235 12.46 24.57 2.15
CA LYS A 235 11.95 23.97 3.39
C LYS A 235 10.61 23.25 3.25
N PRO A 236 9.62 23.80 2.50
CA PRO A 236 8.30 23.18 2.36
C PRO A 236 8.25 21.84 1.62
N ILE A 237 9.33 21.39 0.99
CA ILE A 237 9.35 20.08 0.29
C ILE A 237 8.88 18.95 1.21
N THR A 238 9.32 18.96 2.49
CA THR A 238 8.89 17.96 3.49
C THR A 238 7.90 18.52 4.53
N HIS A 239 7.10 19.54 4.17
CA HIS A 239 6.10 20.07 5.10
C HIS A 239 4.87 19.17 5.18
N SER A 240 4.23 18.87 4.06
CA SER A 240 2.97 18.15 4.03
C SER A 240 2.97 17.03 3.00
N LEU A 241 2.43 15.91 3.40
CA LEU A 241 2.19 14.77 2.50
C LEU A 241 1.11 15.13 1.48
N TYR A 242 1.41 14.96 0.19
CA TYR A 242 0.55 15.35 -0.94
C TYR A 242 0.17 16.84 -0.96
N GLY A 243 1.00 17.68 -0.37
CA GLY A 243 0.80 19.13 -0.33
C GLY A 243 1.52 19.85 -1.46
N GLY A 244 1.08 21.11 -1.73
CA GLY A 244 1.67 21.96 -2.74
C GLY A 244 1.14 21.69 -4.15
N ASP A 245 1.86 22.22 -5.15
CA ASP A 245 1.57 22.07 -6.56
C ASP A 245 2.38 20.93 -7.22
N TRP A 246 2.25 20.77 -8.53
CA TRP A 246 2.98 19.76 -9.30
C TRP A 246 4.51 19.95 -9.26
N GLU A 247 5.00 21.17 -9.11
CA GLU A 247 6.43 21.42 -8.95
C GLU A 247 6.92 20.91 -7.59
N ASN A 248 6.17 21.17 -6.51
CA ASN A 248 6.49 20.61 -5.20
C ASN A 248 6.41 19.07 -5.21
N ARG A 249 5.44 18.50 -5.93
CA ARG A 249 5.34 17.05 -6.12
C ARG A 249 6.59 16.46 -6.77
N LEU A 250 7.06 17.06 -7.86
CA LEU A 250 8.30 16.64 -8.53
C LEU A 250 9.51 16.76 -7.59
N LYS A 251 9.60 17.86 -6.83
CA LYS A 251 10.66 18.04 -5.83
C LYS A 251 10.65 16.95 -4.76
N GLN A 252 9.48 16.53 -4.28
CA GLN A 252 9.35 15.40 -3.33
C GLN A 252 9.86 14.10 -3.94
N GLU A 253 9.53 13.81 -5.19
CA GLU A 253 9.95 12.59 -5.87
C GLU A 253 11.44 12.55 -6.18
N ILE A 254 12.04 13.69 -6.53
CA ILE A 254 13.50 13.85 -6.63
C ILE A 254 14.16 13.57 -5.28
N LEU A 255 13.63 14.15 -4.21
CA LEU A 255 14.18 13.96 -2.85
C LEU A 255 14.09 12.49 -2.44
N LEU A 256 12.94 11.83 -2.67
CA LEU A 256 12.74 10.42 -2.29
C LEU A 256 13.69 9.49 -3.07
N GLY A 257 13.67 9.57 -4.39
CA GLY A 257 14.42 8.64 -5.22
C GLY A 257 15.90 8.97 -5.25
N ILE A 258 16.26 10.13 -5.74
CA ILE A 258 17.67 10.55 -5.88
C ILE A 258 18.26 10.82 -4.50
N GLY A 259 17.60 11.63 -3.68
CA GLY A 259 18.05 11.92 -2.32
C GLY A 259 18.16 10.68 -1.45
N GLY A 260 17.19 9.77 -1.54
CA GLY A 260 17.19 8.49 -0.83
C GLY A 260 18.39 7.61 -1.20
N MET A 261 18.74 7.52 -2.49
CA MET A 261 19.91 6.76 -2.94
C MET A 261 21.23 7.41 -2.50
N LEU A 262 21.33 8.73 -2.58
CA LEU A 262 22.50 9.47 -2.09
C LEU A 262 22.68 9.27 -0.57
N MET A 263 21.59 9.26 0.18
CA MET A 263 21.58 8.95 1.61
C MET A 263 22.09 7.54 1.89
N LEU A 264 21.56 6.51 1.22
CA LEU A 264 22.00 5.12 1.39
C LEU A 264 23.50 4.97 1.07
N LYS A 265 23.96 5.63 0.01
CA LYS A 265 25.39 5.65 -0.36
C LYS A 265 26.25 6.29 0.74
N LYS A 266 25.81 7.41 1.31
CA LYS A 266 26.50 8.08 2.41
C LYS A 266 26.52 7.27 3.70
N LEU A 267 25.47 6.47 3.95
CA LEU A 267 25.41 5.51 5.05
C LEU A 267 26.21 4.22 4.80
N GLY A 268 26.74 4.02 3.59
CA GLY A 268 27.42 2.77 3.21
C GLY A 268 26.48 1.58 3.06
N ILE A 269 25.18 1.83 2.83
CA ILE A 269 24.16 0.79 2.70
C ILE A 269 23.98 0.44 1.23
N LYS A 270 24.16 -0.84 0.90
CA LYS A 270 23.87 -1.43 -0.39
C LYS A 270 22.97 -2.64 -0.18
N LYS A 271 21.94 -2.80 -1.03
CA LYS A 271 20.99 -3.91 -0.97
C LYS A 271 20.96 -4.65 -2.30
N ASP A 272 20.48 -5.90 -2.27
CA ASP A 272 20.33 -6.73 -3.46
C ASP A 272 19.16 -6.25 -4.32
N ILE A 273 18.07 -5.83 -3.69
CA ILE A 273 16.81 -5.42 -4.35
C ILE A 273 16.42 -4.00 -3.94
N TYR A 274 15.92 -3.24 -4.89
CA TYR A 274 15.35 -1.90 -4.70
C TYR A 274 13.87 -1.93 -5.10
N HIS A 275 13.00 -1.81 -4.12
CA HIS A 275 11.56 -1.91 -4.30
C HIS A 275 10.91 -0.52 -4.36
N CYS A 276 10.38 -0.15 -5.52
CA CYS A 276 9.58 1.06 -5.73
C CYS A 276 8.13 0.79 -5.36
N ASN A 277 7.71 1.21 -4.18
CA ASN A 277 6.32 1.11 -3.75
C ASN A 277 5.53 2.33 -4.24
N GLU A 278 4.94 2.21 -5.41
CA GLU A 278 4.31 3.23 -6.24
C GLU A 278 5.33 4.02 -7.11
N GLY A 279 4.81 4.68 -8.17
CA GLY A 279 5.61 5.41 -9.17
C GLY A 279 6.45 6.54 -8.60
N HIS A 280 6.00 7.16 -7.51
CA HIS A 280 6.71 8.27 -6.85
C HIS A 280 8.13 7.91 -6.35
N ALA A 281 8.45 6.63 -6.26
CA ALA A 281 9.78 6.16 -5.85
C ALA A 281 10.74 5.91 -7.03
N ALA A 282 10.26 5.95 -8.27
CA ALA A 282 10.99 5.47 -9.45
C ALA A 282 12.32 6.17 -9.74
N LEU A 283 12.48 7.43 -9.32
CA LEU A 283 13.74 8.17 -9.53
C LEU A 283 14.94 7.60 -8.73
N CYS A 284 14.73 6.64 -7.83
CA CYS A 284 15.83 5.88 -7.24
C CYS A 284 16.63 5.12 -8.31
N ASN A 285 15.94 4.60 -9.33
CA ASN A 285 16.58 3.92 -10.46
C ASN A 285 17.39 4.87 -11.33
N LEU A 286 16.96 6.13 -11.49
CA LEU A 286 17.76 7.15 -12.20
C LEU A 286 19.11 7.37 -11.51
N GLN A 287 19.13 7.53 -10.20
CA GLN A 287 20.40 7.71 -9.46
C GLN A 287 21.28 6.46 -9.57
N ARG A 288 20.69 5.27 -9.52
CA ARG A 288 21.44 4.00 -9.69
C ARG A 288 22.02 3.85 -11.09
N LEU A 289 21.30 4.26 -12.14
CA LEU A 289 21.82 4.33 -13.51
C LEU A 289 23.06 5.27 -13.57
N CYS A 290 22.94 6.46 -12.97
CA CYS A 290 24.06 7.39 -12.90
C CYS A 290 25.27 6.78 -12.18
N ASP A 291 25.07 6.12 -11.05
CA ASP A 291 26.16 5.50 -10.28
C ASP A 291 26.90 4.42 -11.07
N TYR A 292 26.16 3.61 -11.87
CA TYR A 292 26.79 2.61 -12.75
C TYR A 292 27.52 3.24 -13.95
N VAL A 293 26.95 4.28 -14.54
CA VAL A 293 27.62 4.99 -15.66
C VAL A 293 28.88 5.71 -15.15
N ASP A 294 28.81 6.34 -13.99
CA ASP A 294 29.98 6.96 -13.35
C ASP A 294 31.08 5.92 -13.01
N SER A 295 30.71 4.65 -12.82
CA SER A 295 31.68 3.55 -12.64
C SER A 295 32.31 3.01 -13.92
N GLY A 296 31.90 3.53 -15.08
CA GLY A 296 32.49 3.23 -16.39
C GLY A 296 31.65 2.30 -17.28
N LEU A 297 30.42 1.99 -16.94
CA LEU A 297 29.50 1.24 -17.80
C LEU A 297 28.80 2.20 -18.79
N SER A 298 28.39 1.67 -19.95
CA SER A 298 27.47 2.41 -20.81
C SER A 298 26.06 2.45 -20.20
N PHE A 299 25.22 3.36 -20.70
CA PHE A 299 23.82 3.46 -20.26
C PHE A 299 23.08 2.13 -20.41
N ASN A 300 23.21 1.46 -21.56
CA ASN A 300 22.54 0.18 -21.84
C ASN A 300 23.03 -0.93 -20.92
N GLN A 301 24.34 -0.97 -20.60
CA GLN A 301 24.89 -1.92 -19.64
C GLN A 301 24.40 -1.66 -18.20
N ALA A 302 24.33 -0.38 -17.79
CA ALA A 302 23.78 0.04 -16.51
C ALA A 302 22.31 -0.31 -16.39
N MET A 303 21.53 -0.16 -17.47
CA MET A 303 20.10 -0.48 -17.50
C MET A 303 19.84 -1.95 -17.21
N GLU A 304 20.64 -2.89 -17.77
CA GLU A 304 20.49 -4.32 -17.47
C GLU A 304 20.65 -4.63 -15.98
N LEU A 305 21.61 -3.99 -15.31
CA LEU A 305 21.87 -4.19 -13.87
C LEU A 305 20.79 -3.56 -13.00
N VAL A 306 20.36 -2.34 -13.34
CA VAL A 306 19.33 -1.61 -12.56
C VAL A 306 18.00 -2.35 -12.66
N ARG A 307 17.59 -2.72 -13.87
CA ARG A 307 16.34 -3.48 -14.08
C ARG A 307 16.32 -4.78 -13.29
N ALA A 308 17.39 -5.57 -13.38
CA ALA A 308 17.46 -6.89 -12.74
C ALA A 308 17.35 -6.90 -11.22
N SER A 309 17.52 -5.75 -10.58
CA SER A 309 17.43 -5.59 -9.12
C SER A 309 16.38 -4.58 -8.69
N SER A 310 15.36 -4.34 -9.52
CA SER A 310 14.30 -3.35 -9.27
C SER A 310 12.92 -3.94 -9.50
N LEU A 311 12.08 -3.81 -8.47
CA LEU A 311 10.65 -4.16 -8.49
C LEU A 311 9.79 -2.91 -8.40
N TYR A 312 8.74 -2.82 -9.20
CA TYR A 312 7.70 -1.78 -9.13
C TYR A 312 6.36 -2.38 -8.73
N THR A 313 5.82 -1.91 -7.62
CA THR A 313 4.46 -2.23 -7.19
C THR A 313 3.55 -1.04 -7.45
N VAL A 314 2.54 -1.23 -8.31
CA VAL A 314 1.51 -0.22 -8.60
C VAL A 314 0.33 -0.38 -7.65
N HIS A 315 -0.14 0.74 -7.09
CA HIS A 315 -1.31 0.80 -6.22
C HIS A 315 -2.49 1.56 -6.86
N THR A 316 -2.21 2.31 -7.90
CA THR A 316 -3.18 3.16 -8.59
C THR A 316 -3.97 2.34 -9.61
N PRO A 317 -5.33 2.32 -9.53
CA PRO A 317 -6.16 1.49 -10.40
C PRO A 317 -6.58 2.17 -11.71
N VAL A 318 -6.24 3.45 -11.90
CA VAL A 318 -6.65 4.26 -13.07
C VAL A 318 -5.50 5.14 -13.56
N PRO A 319 -5.35 5.32 -14.91
CA PRO A 319 -4.27 6.14 -15.48
C PRO A 319 -4.21 7.58 -14.92
N ALA A 320 -5.36 8.22 -14.74
CA ALA A 320 -5.44 9.60 -14.24
C ALA A 320 -4.92 9.81 -12.81
N GLY A 321 -4.69 8.74 -12.05
CA GLY A 321 -4.15 8.79 -10.70
C GLY A 321 -2.62 8.71 -10.63
N HIS A 322 -1.93 8.52 -11.78
CA HIS A 322 -0.47 8.54 -11.84
C HIS A 322 0.09 9.95 -11.89
N ASP A 323 1.36 10.10 -11.53
CA ASP A 323 2.05 11.39 -11.56
C ASP A 323 2.60 11.67 -12.97
N TYR A 324 2.11 12.76 -13.59
CA TYR A 324 2.50 13.21 -14.93
C TYR A 324 3.08 14.61 -14.84
N PHE A 325 4.25 14.82 -15.45
CA PHE A 325 4.94 16.10 -15.47
C PHE A 325 5.08 16.61 -16.91
N ASP A 326 4.74 17.86 -17.13
CA ASP A 326 5.00 18.53 -18.41
C ASP A 326 6.51 18.53 -18.70
N GLU A 327 6.90 18.34 -19.96
CA GLU A 327 8.29 18.26 -20.37
C GLU A 327 9.12 19.48 -19.91
N SER A 328 8.54 20.69 -19.96
CA SER A 328 9.18 21.92 -19.53
C SER A 328 9.48 21.91 -18.02
N LEU A 329 8.55 21.43 -17.19
CA LEU A 329 8.77 21.32 -15.76
C LEU A 329 9.79 20.22 -15.44
N PHE A 330 9.64 19.05 -16.06
CA PHE A 330 10.55 17.94 -15.85
C PHE A 330 11.97 18.29 -16.31
N GLY A 331 12.11 18.90 -17.49
CA GLY A 331 13.37 19.36 -18.05
C GLY A 331 14.06 20.43 -17.20
N LYS A 332 13.30 21.27 -16.51
CA LYS A 332 13.84 22.25 -15.56
C LYS A 332 14.75 21.61 -14.53
N TYR A 333 14.37 20.45 -13.97
CA TYR A 333 15.11 19.73 -12.93
C TYR A 333 16.00 18.62 -13.47
N MET A 334 15.61 17.97 -14.56
CA MET A 334 16.26 16.76 -15.08
C MET A 334 17.17 17.00 -16.29
N GLY A 335 17.24 18.23 -16.81
CA GLY A 335 17.96 18.55 -18.06
C GLY A 335 19.46 18.23 -18.05
N GLY A 336 20.11 18.08 -16.89
CA GLY A 336 21.52 17.69 -16.76
C GLY A 336 21.78 16.18 -16.81
N TYR A 337 20.75 15.34 -16.63
CA TYR A 337 20.93 13.89 -16.54
C TYR A 337 21.27 13.20 -17.87
N PRO A 338 20.73 13.58 -19.03
CA PRO A 338 21.08 12.95 -20.29
C PRO A 338 22.57 12.95 -20.59
N SER A 339 23.22 14.09 -20.41
CA SER A 339 24.67 14.21 -20.65
C SER A 339 25.50 13.35 -19.67
N ARG A 340 25.03 13.20 -18.43
CA ARG A 340 25.67 12.33 -17.44
C ARG A 340 25.50 10.85 -17.79
N LEU A 341 24.35 10.48 -18.35
CA LEU A 341 24.05 9.11 -18.78
C LEU A 341 24.64 8.77 -20.16
N GLY A 342 25.08 9.78 -20.93
CA GLY A 342 25.60 9.58 -22.28
C GLY A 342 24.52 9.30 -23.32
N ILE A 343 23.28 9.80 -23.13
CA ILE A 343 22.13 9.65 -24.02
C ILE A 343 21.56 11.02 -24.40
N SER A 344 20.72 11.05 -25.42
CA SER A 344 20.00 12.26 -25.84
C SER A 344 18.86 12.61 -24.88
N TRP A 345 18.36 13.87 -24.97
CA TRP A 345 17.17 14.28 -24.24
C TRP A 345 15.93 13.46 -24.67
N ASP A 346 15.77 13.18 -25.96
CA ASP A 346 14.64 12.43 -26.49
C ASP A 346 14.63 10.99 -25.96
N GLU A 347 15.77 10.32 -25.91
CA GLU A 347 15.89 8.99 -25.28
C GLU A 347 15.52 9.05 -23.78
N PHE A 348 15.98 10.07 -23.07
CA PHE A 348 15.73 10.22 -21.65
C PHE A 348 14.23 10.46 -21.35
N ILE A 349 13.62 11.46 -22.02
CA ILE A 349 12.21 11.80 -21.78
C ILE A 349 11.28 10.68 -22.29
N GLY A 350 11.69 9.97 -23.36
CA GLY A 350 10.98 8.83 -23.88
C GLY A 350 10.80 7.67 -22.91
N MET A 351 11.70 7.52 -21.93
CA MET A 351 11.54 6.49 -20.89
C MET A 351 10.30 6.69 -20.01
N GLY A 352 9.76 7.90 -19.94
CA GLY A 352 8.54 8.21 -19.17
C GLY A 352 7.28 8.35 -20.03
N ARG A 353 7.36 8.00 -21.32
CA ARG A 353 6.25 8.07 -22.29
C ARG A 353 5.80 6.68 -22.73
N GLU A 354 4.51 6.48 -22.91
CA GLU A 354 3.98 5.25 -23.53
C GLU A 354 4.40 5.19 -25.00
N ASN A 355 4.36 6.33 -25.67
CA ASN A 355 4.98 6.53 -26.99
C ASN A 355 6.22 7.42 -26.87
N PRO A 356 7.45 6.88 -26.88
CA PRO A 356 8.67 7.68 -26.80
C PRO A 356 8.76 8.80 -27.84
N ASP A 357 8.17 8.60 -29.03
CA ASP A 357 8.19 9.54 -30.14
C ASP A 357 7.07 10.59 -30.12
N ASP A 358 6.11 10.50 -29.17
CA ASP A 358 5.04 11.49 -29.04
C ASP A 358 5.46 12.64 -28.10
N HIS A 359 5.91 13.74 -28.70
CA HIS A 359 6.29 14.95 -27.97
C HIS A 359 5.14 15.65 -27.22
N ASN A 360 3.88 15.24 -27.41
CA ASN A 360 2.74 15.76 -26.66
C ASN A 360 2.50 14.97 -25.36
N GLU A 361 3.06 13.79 -25.22
CA GLU A 361 2.95 13.03 -23.98
C GLU A 361 3.79 13.66 -22.86
N ARG A 362 3.17 13.76 -21.68
CA ARG A 362 3.87 14.16 -20.44
C ARG A 362 4.73 13.00 -19.91
N PHE A 363 5.77 13.31 -19.18
CA PHE A 363 6.57 12.33 -18.48
C PHE A 363 5.79 11.71 -17.34
N CYS A 364 5.63 10.39 -17.34
CA CYS A 364 4.95 9.61 -16.31
C CYS A 364 5.95 8.77 -15.52
N LEU A 365 5.99 8.94 -14.20
CA LEU A 365 6.90 8.16 -13.35
C LEU A 365 6.53 6.67 -13.28
N SER A 366 5.27 6.31 -13.42
CA SER A 366 4.86 4.90 -13.49
C SER A 366 5.36 4.23 -14.78
N THR A 367 5.32 4.94 -15.91
CA THR A 367 5.92 4.48 -17.17
C THR A 367 7.44 4.33 -17.03
N PHE A 368 8.10 5.32 -16.43
CA PHE A 368 9.52 5.25 -16.14
C PHE A 368 9.86 4.07 -15.21
N ALA A 369 9.03 3.80 -14.19
CA ALA A 369 9.19 2.62 -13.32
C ALA A 369 9.07 1.31 -14.10
N CYS A 370 8.06 1.17 -14.99
CA CYS A 370 7.91 -0.01 -15.84
C CYS A 370 9.14 -0.23 -16.76
N ASN A 371 9.74 0.86 -17.27
CA ASN A 371 10.91 0.79 -18.14
C ASN A 371 12.21 0.49 -17.39
N THR A 372 12.32 0.85 -16.12
CA THR A 372 13.54 0.71 -15.29
C THR A 372 13.48 -0.41 -14.25
N CYS A 373 12.33 -1.07 -14.08
CA CYS A 373 12.18 -2.26 -13.26
C CYS A 373 12.00 -3.50 -14.16
N GLN A 374 12.55 -4.63 -13.75
CA GLN A 374 12.36 -5.89 -14.45
C GLN A 374 10.98 -6.46 -14.18
N GLU A 375 10.54 -6.39 -12.92
CA GLU A 375 9.28 -6.93 -12.48
C GLU A 375 8.31 -5.81 -12.10
N VAL A 376 7.03 -6.01 -12.43
CA VAL A 376 5.92 -5.10 -12.11
C VAL A 376 4.77 -5.90 -11.54
N ASN A 377 4.15 -5.43 -10.46
CA ASN A 377 2.99 -6.13 -9.90
C ASN A 377 1.88 -5.18 -9.42
N GLY A 378 0.64 -5.65 -9.56
CA GLY A 378 -0.53 -5.08 -8.88
C GLY A 378 -0.70 -5.67 -7.47
N VAL A 379 -1.69 -5.17 -6.73
CA VAL A 379 -1.89 -5.45 -5.30
C VAL A 379 -3.13 -6.30 -4.99
N SER A 380 -3.74 -6.87 -6.01
CA SER A 380 -4.72 -7.95 -5.98
C SER A 380 -4.75 -8.63 -7.36
N LYS A 381 -5.36 -9.81 -7.45
CA LYS A 381 -5.50 -10.53 -8.73
C LYS A 381 -6.21 -9.67 -9.78
N LEU A 382 -7.34 -9.06 -9.39
CA LEU A 382 -8.09 -8.17 -10.30
C LEU A 382 -7.25 -6.95 -10.69
N HIS A 383 -6.56 -6.35 -9.74
CA HIS A 383 -5.72 -5.19 -10.01
C HIS A 383 -4.52 -5.53 -10.91
N GLY A 384 -3.97 -6.74 -10.80
CA GLY A 384 -2.98 -7.24 -11.76
C GLY A 384 -3.50 -7.20 -13.20
N TRP A 385 -4.73 -7.68 -13.45
CA TRP A 385 -5.37 -7.62 -14.78
C TRP A 385 -5.67 -6.19 -15.22
N VAL A 386 -6.14 -5.32 -14.31
CA VAL A 386 -6.35 -3.89 -14.60
C VAL A 386 -5.02 -3.24 -15.00
N SER A 387 -3.94 -3.57 -14.29
CA SER A 387 -2.61 -3.01 -14.55
C SER A 387 -2.00 -3.53 -15.86
N GLN A 388 -2.22 -4.79 -16.24
CA GLN A 388 -1.85 -5.30 -17.56
C GLN A 388 -2.46 -4.48 -18.69
N LYS A 389 -3.75 -4.14 -18.57
CA LYS A 389 -4.45 -3.29 -19.55
C LYS A 389 -3.96 -1.84 -19.48
N MET A 390 -3.77 -1.31 -18.30
CA MET A 390 -3.36 0.08 -18.09
C MET A 390 -1.97 0.37 -18.66
N PHE A 391 -1.04 -0.58 -18.59
CA PHE A 391 0.32 -0.45 -19.11
C PHE A 391 0.53 -1.08 -20.50
N ALA A 392 -0.53 -1.49 -21.17
CA ALA A 392 -0.44 -2.20 -22.45
C ALA A 392 0.36 -1.43 -23.53
N ASN A 393 0.24 -0.11 -23.56
CA ASN A 393 0.90 0.72 -24.56
C ASN A 393 2.43 0.84 -24.37
N ILE A 394 2.95 0.52 -23.17
CA ILE A 394 4.39 0.55 -22.88
C ILE A 394 5.10 -0.57 -23.66
N TRP A 395 4.48 -1.77 -23.72
CA TRP A 395 5.04 -2.95 -24.39
C TRP A 395 4.37 -3.16 -25.75
N ARG A 396 4.70 -2.29 -26.70
CA ARG A 396 4.08 -2.24 -28.00
C ARG A 396 4.25 -3.57 -28.78
N GLY A 397 3.21 -3.94 -29.47
CA GLY A 397 3.17 -5.17 -30.26
C GLY A 397 2.77 -6.41 -29.49
N TYR A 398 2.59 -6.29 -28.16
CA TYR A 398 2.04 -7.32 -27.30
C TYR A 398 0.62 -6.96 -26.83
N TYR A 399 -0.20 -7.96 -26.59
CA TYR A 399 -1.53 -7.80 -26.04
C TYR A 399 -1.47 -7.67 -24.49
N PRO A 400 -2.46 -7.03 -23.84
CA PRO A 400 -2.47 -6.87 -22.39
C PRO A 400 -2.26 -8.19 -21.63
N GLU A 401 -2.87 -9.28 -22.12
CA GLU A 401 -2.80 -10.62 -21.53
C GLU A 401 -1.41 -11.27 -21.57
N GLU A 402 -0.51 -10.74 -22.43
CA GLU A 402 0.88 -11.21 -22.56
C GLU A 402 1.84 -10.46 -21.65
N ASN A 403 1.41 -9.32 -21.09
CA ASN A 403 2.27 -8.48 -20.26
C ASN A 403 2.66 -9.20 -18.98
N HIS A 404 3.92 -9.03 -18.58
CA HIS A 404 4.50 -9.66 -17.40
C HIS A 404 4.12 -8.98 -16.07
N VAL A 405 3.08 -8.15 -16.06
CA VAL A 405 2.55 -7.56 -14.83
C VAL A 405 1.89 -8.65 -13.99
N GLY A 406 2.53 -8.99 -12.87
CA GLY A 406 2.03 -9.95 -11.92
C GLY A 406 1.14 -9.33 -10.85
N TYR A 407 0.90 -10.08 -9.78
CA TYR A 407 0.23 -9.56 -8.58
C TYR A 407 0.71 -10.24 -7.30
N VAL A 408 0.68 -9.48 -6.23
CA VAL A 408 0.70 -9.97 -4.85
C VAL A 408 -0.45 -9.30 -4.13
N THR A 409 -1.44 -10.07 -3.70
CA THR A 409 -2.58 -9.52 -2.98
C THR A 409 -2.11 -9.00 -1.63
N ASN A 410 -2.52 -7.78 -1.27
CA ASN A 410 -2.16 -7.18 0.00
C ASN A 410 -2.64 -8.04 1.17
N GLY A 411 -1.98 -7.88 2.31
CA GLY A 411 -2.33 -8.44 3.61
C GLY A 411 -2.09 -7.41 4.71
N VAL A 412 -2.32 -7.82 5.95
CA VAL A 412 -2.22 -6.95 7.12
C VAL A 412 -1.33 -7.56 8.20
N HIS A 413 -0.64 -6.69 8.93
CA HIS A 413 0.24 -7.12 10.02
C HIS A 413 -0.58 -7.62 11.21
N LEU A 414 -0.64 -8.93 11.39
CA LEU A 414 -1.48 -9.58 12.39
C LEU A 414 -1.28 -9.01 13.81
N PRO A 415 -0.05 -8.84 14.33
CA PRO A 415 0.15 -8.30 15.67
C PRO A 415 -0.33 -6.86 15.87
N THR A 416 -0.34 -6.04 14.81
CA THR A 416 -0.84 -4.65 14.87
C THR A 416 -2.36 -4.59 14.96
N TRP A 417 -3.07 -5.42 14.17
CA TRP A 417 -4.50 -5.25 13.94
C TRP A 417 -5.38 -6.18 14.74
N THR A 418 -4.86 -7.34 15.20
CA THR A 418 -5.60 -8.25 16.07
C THR A 418 -5.64 -7.69 17.49
N SER A 419 -6.84 -7.62 18.07
CA SER A 419 -7.03 -7.20 19.46
C SER A 419 -6.37 -8.17 20.45
N SER A 420 -6.05 -7.70 21.66
CA SER A 420 -5.50 -8.56 22.70
C SER A 420 -6.40 -9.72 23.03
N GLU A 421 -7.71 -9.52 23.04
CA GLU A 421 -8.73 -10.54 23.33
C GLU A 421 -8.74 -11.65 22.29
N PHE A 422 -8.68 -11.32 20.98
CA PHE A 422 -8.58 -12.36 19.93
C PHE A 422 -7.20 -13.03 19.91
N ARG A 423 -6.12 -12.29 20.25
CA ARG A 423 -4.80 -12.90 20.44
C ARG A 423 -4.82 -13.97 21.52
N GLU A 424 -5.47 -13.69 22.66
CA GLU A 424 -5.63 -14.68 23.74
C GLU A 424 -6.40 -15.92 23.29
N LEU A 425 -7.46 -15.76 22.47
CA LEU A 425 -8.16 -16.89 21.87
C LEU A 425 -7.26 -17.70 20.93
N TYR A 426 -6.50 -17.03 20.07
CA TYR A 426 -5.59 -17.69 19.13
C TYR A 426 -4.47 -18.42 19.89
N ASP A 427 -3.87 -17.81 20.91
CA ASP A 427 -2.84 -18.43 21.73
C ASP A 427 -3.37 -19.67 22.50
N LYS A 428 -4.68 -19.72 22.80
CA LYS A 428 -5.31 -20.82 23.50
C LYS A 428 -5.71 -21.98 22.58
N TYR A 429 -6.19 -21.71 21.37
CA TYR A 429 -6.79 -22.68 20.48
C TYR A 429 -5.98 -23.05 19.25
N PHE A 430 -4.98 -22.24 18.89
CA PHE A 430 -4.11 -22.47 17.75
C PHE A 430 -2.81 -23.16 18.14
N ASP A 431 -2.11 -23.69 17.16
CA ASP A 431 -0.77 -24.27 17.38
C ASP A 431 0.22 -23.19 17.89
N LYS A 432 1.16 -23.61 18.73
CA LYS A 432 2.16 -22.70 19.33
C LYS A 432 3.06 -22.03 18.29
N ASN A 433 3.18 -22.61 17.09
CA ASN A 433 3.94 -22.04 15.98
C ASN A 433 3.14 -21.02 15.14
N PHE A 434 1.91 -20.73 15.52
CA PHE A 434 0.98 -19.86 14.79
C PHE A 434 1.61 -18.56 14.27
N ILE A 435 2.36 -17.86 15.11
CA ILE A 435 2.96 -16.57 14.75
C ILE A 435 4.02 -16.70 13.65
N ASN A 436 4.72 -17.83 13.60
CA ASN A 436 5.76 -18.07 12.59
C ASN A 436 5.20 -18.68 11.30
N ASP A 437 4.01 -19.26 11.34
CA ASP A 437 3.38 -19.99 10.23
C ASP A 437 1.92 -19.51 10.00
N GLN A 438 1.76 -18.18 9.91
CA GLN A 438 0.45 -17.51 9.84
C GLN A 438 -0.34 -17.84 8.57
N SER A 439 0.30 -18.25 7.48
CA SER A 439 -0.36 -18.61 6.22
C SER A 439 -0.82 -20.07 6.15
N ASN A 440 -0.56 -20.86 7.18
CA ASN A 440 -1.00 -22.24 7.27
C ASN A 440 -2.46 -22.33 7.74
N GLU A 441 -3.36 -22.47 6.79
CA GLU A 441 -4.82 -22.52 7.04
C GLU A 441 -5.20 -23.58 8.09
N SER A 442 -4.50 -24.71 8.15
CA SER A 442 -4.79 -25.76 9.12
C SER A 442 -4.67 -25.31 10.58
N ILE A 443 -3.77 -24.35 10.87
CA ILE A 443 -3.63 -23.79 12.21
C ILE A 443 -4.87 -22.96 12.59
N TRP A 444 -5.39 -22.19 11.65
CA TRP A 444 -6.58 -21.36 11.85
C TRP A 444 -7.86 -22.15 12.05
N HIS A 445 -7.91 -23.39 11.56
CA HIS A 445 -9.02 -24.31 11.85
C HIS A 445 -9.14 -24.61 13.37
N GLY A 446 -8.13 -24.31 14.17
CA GLY A 446 -8.22 -24.35 15.64
C GLY A 446 -9.35 -23.50 16.21
N ILE A 447 -9.82 -22.46 15.51
CA ILE A 447 -10.97 -21.65 15.95
C ILE A 447 -12.27 -22.43 16.08
N TYR A 448 -12.43 -23.51 15.31
CA TYR A 448 -13.61 -24.39 15.43
C TYR A 448 -13.70 -25.10 16.78
N ASN A 449 -12.55 -25.27 17.50
CA ASN A 449 -12.52 -25.85 18.83
C ASN A 449 -12.86 -24.81 19.93
N CYS A 450 -12.89 -23.51 19.61
CA CYS A 450 -13.29 -22.48 20.55
C CYS A 450 -14.81 -22.55 20.81
N PRO A 451 -15.29 -22.57 22.07
CA PRO A 451 -16.70 -22.52 22.37
C PRO A 451 -17.37 -21.26 21.81
N ASP A 452 -18.57 -21.38 21.27
CA ASP A 452 -19.31 -20.28 20.68
C ASP A 452 -19.56 -19.14 21.68
N ALA A 453 -19.87 -19.48 22.95
CA ALA A 453 -20.04 -18.51 24.01
C ALA A 453 -18.79 -17.65 24.25
N GLU A 454 -17.58 -18.27 24.18
CA GLU A 454 -16.31 -17.55 24.40
C GLU A 454 -16.04 -16.55 23.26
N ILE A 455 -16.35 -16.90 22.02
CA ILE A 455 -16.27 -15.96 20.88
C ILE A 455 -17.27 -14.81 21.07
N TRP A 456 -18.51 -15.14 21.46
CA TRP A 456 -19.54 -14.12 21.70
C TRP A 456 -19.15 -13.15 22.82
N GLU A 457 -18.67 -13.65 23.95
CA GLU A 457 -18.20 -12.83 25.08
C GLU A 457 -17.04 -11.93 24.68
N THR A 458 -16.10 -12.45 23.90
CA THR A 458 -14.97 -11.68 23.35
C THR A 458 -15.48 -10.55 22.46
N ARG A 459 -16.38 -10.84 21.52
CA ARG A 459 -17.02 -9.84 20.66
C ARG A 459 -17.74 -8.75 21.49
N MET A 460 -18.54 -9.14 22.48
CA MET A 460 -19.24 -8.21 23.34
C MET A 460 -18.29 -7.34 24.18
N THR A 461 -17.18 -7.86 24.63
CA THR A 461 -16.12 -7.12 25.32
C THR A 461 -15.55 -6.02 24.40
N LEU A 462 -15.22 -6.35 23.16
CA LEU A 462 -14.69 -5.40 22.17
C LEU A 462 -15.70 -4.33 21.78
N LYS A 463 -16.97 -4.69 21.64
CA LYS A 463 -18.07 -3.73 21.40
C LYS A 463 -18.20 -2.72 22.54
N LYS A 464 -18.16 -3.18 23.79
CA LYS A 464 -18.21 -2.33 24.99
C LYS A 464 -16.99 -1.39 25.06
N LYS A 465 -15.79 -1.89 24.70
CA LYS A 465 -14.57 -1.08 24.63
C LYS A 465 -14.68 0.00 23.54
N LEU A 466 -15.26 -0.32 22.38
CA LEU A 466 -15.52 0.68 21.34
C LEU A 466 -16.48 1.77 21.81
N VAL A 467 -17.60 1.40 22.44
CA VAL A 467 -18.59 2.35 22.97
C VAL A 467 -17.97 3.26 24.04
N LYS A 468 -17.18 2.68 24.96
CA LYS A 468 -16.44 3.44 25.97
C LYS A 468 -15.51 4.46 25.32
N TYR A 469 -14.70 4.01 24.35
CA TYR A 469 -13.76 4.87 23.61
C TYR A 469 -14.46 6.02 22.89
N ILE A 470 -15.60 5.74 22.22
CA ILE A 470 -16.40 6.78 21.56
C ILE A 470 -16.91 7.81 22.57
N ARG A 471 -17.44 7.37 23.71
CA ARG A 471 -17.92 8.27 24.76
C ARG A 471 -16.82 9.16 25.33
N GLU A 472 -15.63 8.62 25.55
CA GLU A 472 -14.50 9.36 26.10
C GLU A 472 -13.90 10.34 25.09
N LYS A 473 -13.65 9.90 23.87
CA LYS A 473 -12.95 10.71 22.85
C LYS A 473 -13.85 11.77 22.21
N PHE A 474 -15.12 11.45 21.92
CA PHE A 474 -15.95 12.29 21.05
C PHE A 474 -16.93 13.20 21.81
N THR A 475 -17.24 12.93 23.07
CA THR A 475 -18.21 13.74 23.82
C THR A 475 -17.89 15.23 23.82
N GLN A 476 -16.63 15.61 24.01
CA GLN A 476 -16.21 17.01 24.01
C GLN A 476 -16.36 17.70 22.67
N ASN A 477 -16.04 17.00 21.58
CA ASN A 477 -16.21 17.53 20.24
C ASN A 477 -17.69 17.71 19.89
N TRP A 478 -18.52 16.74 20.24
CA TRP A 478 -19.97 16.81 20.02
C TRP A 478 -20.63 17.92 20.81
N LEU A 479 -20.20 18.17 22.05
CA LEU A 479 -20.69 19.30 22.85
C LEU A 479 -20.34 20.65 22.21
N LYS A 480 -19.17 20.78 21.58
CA LYS A 480 -18.79 21.99 20.83
C LYS A 480 -19.64 22.19 19.58
N ASN A 481 -20.02 21.11 18.92
CA ASN A 481 -20.73 21.12 17.65
C ASN A 481 -22.26 21.11 17.81
N GLN A 482 -22.78 20.98 19.04
CA GLN A 482 -24.21 20.99 19.31
C GLN A 482 -24.59 22.24 20.15
N GLY A 483 -25.54 23.00 19.62
CA GLY A 483 -26.11 24.12 20.37
C GLY A 483 -26.96 23.71 21.56
N ASP A 484 -27.37 22.43 21.62
CA ASP A 484 -28.17 21.83 22.70
C ASP A 484 -27.47 20.58 23.27
N PRO A 485 -26.91 20.63 24.46
CA PRO A 485 -26.26 19.48 25.11
C PRO A 485 -27.18 18.27 25.31
N SER A 486 -28.52 18.47 25.38
CA SER A 486 -29.47 17.36 25.49
C SER A 486 -29.43 16.40 24.31
N ARG A 487 -29.10 16.91 23.13
CA ARG A 487 -28.91 16.07 21.91
C ARG A 487 -27.69 15.15 22.02
N VAL A 488 -26.61 15.62 22.61
CA VAL A 488 -25.41 14.80 22.86
C VAL A 488 -25.72 13.69 23.86
N MET A 489 -26.45 14.01 24.94
CA MET A 489 -26.88 13.01 25.91
C MET A 489 -27.79 11.97 25.27
N SER A 490 -28.78 12.40 24.48
CA SER A 490 -29.67 11.51 23.75
C SER A 490 -28.91 10.60 22.77
N LEU A 491 -27.88 11.11 22.08
CA LEU A 491 -27.02 10.32 21.19
C LEU A 491 -26.24 9.24 21.98
N LEU A 492 -25.62 9.64 23.10
CA LEU A 492 -24.83 8.72 23.93
C LEU A 492 -25.67 7.59 24.54
N GLU A 493 -26.92 7.90 24.97
CA GLU A 493 -27.85 6.92 25.49
C GLU A 493 -28.29 5.88 24.44
N ARG A 494 -28.38 6.28 23.17
CA ARG A 494 -28.79 5.42 22.05
C ARG A 494 -27.67 4.50 21.56
N ILE A 495 -26.41 4.75 21.89
CA ILE A 495 -25.32 3.84 21.55
C ILE A 495 -25.40 2.59 22.43
N ASN A 496 -26.09 1.59 21.91
CA ASN A 496 -26.33 0.33 22.60
C ASN A 496 -25.32 -0.75 22.12
N PRO A 497 -24.43 -1.27 22.98
CA PRO A 497 -23.47 -2.31 22.58
C PRO A 497 -24.12 -3.64 22.18
N ASN A 498 -25.41 -3.85 22.54
CA ASN A 498 -26.15 -5.06 22.12
C ASN A 498 -26.75 -4.96 20.71
N ALA A 499 -26.77 -3.76 20.11
CA ALA A 499 -27.20 -3.57 18.74
C ALA A 499 -26.16 -4.13 17.76
N LEU A 500 -26.59 -4.59 16.57
CA LEU A 500 -25.68 -4.88 15.48
C LEU A 500 -24.96 -3.59 15.06
N MET A 501 -23.64 -3.63 14.96
CA MET A 501 -22.82 -2.47 14.60
C MET A 501 -22.17 -2.68 13.26
N ILE A 502 -22.33 -1.73 12.34
CA ILE A 502 -21.73 -1.75 10.99
C ILE A 502 -20.81 -0.56 10.83
N GLY A 503 -19.57 -0.79 10.42
CA GLY A 503 -18.57 0.26 10.18
C GLY A 503 -18.33 0.49 8.69
N PHE A 504 -18.35 1.76 8.26
CA PHE A 504 -17.88 2.24 6.97
C PHE A 504 -16.84 3.32 7.22
N CYS A 505 -15.55 2.94 7.21
CA CYS A 505 -14.47 3.83 7.64
C CYS A 505 -13.31 3.78 6.64
N ARG A 506 -13.14 4.85 5.88
CA ARG A 506 -12.16 4.96 4.80
C ARG A 506 -12.03 6.40 4.30
N ARG A 507 -11.02 6.67 3.47
CA ARG A 507 -10.93 7.94 2.75
C ARG A 507 -12.22 8.20 1.95
N PHE A 508 -12.77 9.41 2.08
CA PHE A 508 -13.94 9.84 1.32
C PHE A 508 -13.48 10.28 -0.08
N ALA A 509 -13.84 9.48 -1.06
CA ALA A 509 -13.73 9.75 -2.48
C ALA A 509 -14.98 9.20 -3.18
N THR A 510 -15.39 9.77 -4.31
CA THR A 510 -16.66 9.43 -4.97
C THR A 510 -16.80 7.95 -5.30
N TYR A 511 -15.73 7.31 -5.80
CA TYR A 511 -15.76 5.89 -6.18
C TYR A 511 -15.93 4.93 -5.00
N LYS A 512 -15.66 5.37 -3.77
CA LYS A 512 -15.90 4.61 -2.53
C LYS A 512 -17.38 4.51 -2.18
N ARG A 513 -18.20 5.35 -2.77
CA ARG A 513 -19.67 5.35 -2.73
C ARG A 513 -20.25 5.33 -1.30
N ALA A 514 -19.75 6.17 -0.42
CA ALA A 514 -20.29 6.32 0.93
C ALA A 514 -21.79 6.69 0.94
N HIS A 515 -22.33 7.19 -0.17
CA HIS A 515 -23.73 7.61 -0.33
C HIS A 515 -24.70 6.44 -0.52
N LEU A 516 -24.25 5.24 -0.89
CA LEU A 516 -25.14 4.12 -1.27
C LEU A 516 -26.20 3.80 -0.20
N LEU A 517 -25.80 3.74 1.06
CA LEU A 517 -26.72 3.48 2.17
C LEU A 517 -27.85 4.52 2.29
N PHE A 518 -27.66 5.70 1.73
CA PHE A 518 -28.59 6.85 1.79
C PHE A 518 -29.40 7.05 0.52
N THR A 519 -29.44 6.06 -0.36
CA THR A 519 -30.20 6.12 -1.62
C THR A 519 -31.71 6.09 -1.36
N ASP A 520 -32.16 5.29 -0.38
CA ASP A 520 -33.54 5.21 0.07
C ASP A 520 -33.60 5.45 1.60
N LEU A 521 -33.83 6.73 1.98
CA LEU A 521 -33.84 7.12 3.39
C LEU A 521 -35.06 6.58 4.14
N ASP A 522 -36.21 6.39 3.48
CA ASP A 522 -37.42 5.86 4.12
C ASP A 522 -37.21 4.37 4.47
N ARG A 523 -36.62 3.61 3.57
CA ARG A 523 -36.27 2.20 3.82
C ARG A 523 -35.22 2.07 4.92
N LEU A 524 -34.17 2.90 4.86
CA LEU A 524 -33.14 2.94 5.88
C LEU A 524 -33.70 3.29 7.25
N ALA A 525 -34.60 4.30 7.34
CA ALA A 525 -35.25 4.69 8.58
C ALA A 525 -36.04 3.52 9.20
N LYS A 526 -36.73 2.71 8.40
CA LYS A 526 -37.45 1.51 8.88
C LYS A 526 -36.47 0.46 9.44
N ILE A 527 -35.32 0.26 8.78
CA ILE A 527 -34.29 -0.68 9.22
C ILE A 527 -33.71 -0.25 10.57
N VAL A 528 -33.26 1.01 10.68
CA VAL A 528 -32.54 1.47 11.89
C VAL A 528 -33.45 1.74 13.10
N ASN A 529 -34.76 1.90 12.90
CA ASN A 529 -35.72 2.12 13.96
C ASN A 529 -36.52 0.88 14.35
N ASN A 530 -36.15 -0.29 13.86
CA ASN A 530 -36.76 -1.54 14.28
C ASN A 530 -36.36 -1.85 15.75
N PRO A 531 -37.30 -1.87 16.72
CA PRO A 531 -36.97 -2.07 18.13
C PRO A 531 -36.52 -3.49 18.46
N GLU A 532 -36.91 -4.48 17.65
CA GLU A 532 -36.57 -5.90 17.85
C GLU A 532 -35.19 -6.22 17.25
N ARG A 533 -34.73 -5.44 16.28
CA ARG A 533 -33.50 -5.66 15.55
C ARG A 533 -32.71 -4.36 15.40
N PRO A 534 -32.26 -3.74 16.49
CA PRO A 534 -31.56 -2.46 16.45
C PRO A 534 -30.22 -2.59 15.70
N VAL A 535 -29.93 -1.61 14.85
CA VAL A 535 -28.67 -1.52 14.13
C VAL A 535 -28.09 -0.11 14.20
N LEU A 536 -26.77 -0.02 14.34
CA LEU A 536 -26.02 1.22 14.36
C LEU A 536 -25.01 1.23 13.21
N PHE A 537 -24.87 2.38 12.55
CA PHE A 537 -23.85 2.58 11.51
C PHE A 537 -22.84 3.62 11.97
N PHE A 538 -21.56 3.25 11.89
CA PHE A 538 -20.46 4.16 12.13
C PHE A 538 -19.79 4.54 10.83
N PHE A 539 -19.72 5.83 10.55
CA PHE A 539 -18.98 6.42 9.45
C PHE A 539 -17.77 7.17 9.99
N SER A 540 -16.63 7.01 9.36
CA SER A 540 -15.44 7.79 9.68
C SER A 540 -14.52 7.87 8.46
N GLY A 541 -13.78 8.97 8.34
CA GLY A 541 -12.81 9.14 7.25
C GLY A 541 -12.62 10.60 6.89
N LYS A 542 -11.52 10.82 6.17
CA LYS A 542 -11.10 12.15 5.70
C LYS A 542 -11.26 12.24 4.19
N ALA A 543 -11.67 13.40 3.70
CA ALA A 543 -11.56 13.77 2.29
C ALA A 543 -10.29 14.60 2.08
N HIS A 544 -9.62 14.44 0.94
CA HIS A 544 -8.48 15.30 0.63
C HIS A 544 -8.94 16.78 0.62
N PRO A 545 -8.14 17.73 1.14
CA PRO A 545 -8.54 19.13 1.21
C PRO A 545 -8.89 19.77 -0.14
N ALA A 546 -8.37 19.22 -1.25
CA ALA A 546 -8.72 19.63 -2.62
C ALA A 546 -9.93 18.87 -3.21
N ASP A 547 -10.45 17.83 -2.54
CA ASP A 547 -11.58 17.02 -2.99
C ASP A 547 -12.91 17.54 -2.42
N GLY A 548 -13.49 18.53 -3.10
CA GLY A 548 -14.77 19.12 -2.72
C GLY A 548 -15.94 18.11 -2.74
N ALA A 549 -15.92 17.13 -3.65
CA ALA A 549 -16.96 16.11 -3.73
C ALA A 549 -16.92 15.16 -2.53
N GLY A 550 -15.72 14.71 -2.14
CA GLY A 550 -15.53 13.90 -0.94
C GLY A 550 -15.94 14.65 0.34
N GLN A 551 -15.61 15.94 0.46
CA GLN A 551 -16.05 16.78 1.57
C GLN A 551 -17.57 16.95 1.60
N GLY A 552 -18.20 17.09 0.42
CA GLY A 552 -19.66 17.16 0.29
C GLY A 552 -20.36 15.88 0.78
N LEU A 553 -19.76 14.69 0.53
CA LEU A 553 -20.28 13.42 1.07
C LEU A 553 -20.22 13.37 2.60
N ILE A 554 -19.14 13.83 3.20
CA ILE A 554 -19.01 13.91 4.66
C ILE A 554 -20.10 14.80 5.24
N LYS A 555 -20.27 16.01 4.69
CA LYS A 555 -21.31 16.96 5.11
C LYS A 555 -22.70 16.36 5.03
N ARG A 556 -23.04 15.74 3.90
CA ARG A 556 -24.36 15.09 3.69
C ARG A 556 -24.62 13.99 4.73
N ILE A 557 -23.63 13.13 5.00
CA ILE A 557 -23.80 12.06 6.00
C ILE A 557 -24.00 12.66 7.40
N TYR A 558 -23.23 13.70 7.75
CA TYR A 558 -23.38 14.41 9.01
C TYR A 558 -24.79 15.02 9.15
N GLU A 559 -25.29 15.74 8.12
CA GLU A 559 -26.65 16.31 8.10
C GLU A 559 -27.73 15.24 8.28
N ILE A 560 -27.61 14.10 7.61
CA ILE A 560 -28.53 12.95 7.76
C ILE A 560 -28.47 12.42 9.20
N SER A 561 -27.28 12.27 9.78
CA SER A 561 -27.09 11.77 11.15
C SER A 561 -27.77 12.64 12.22
N GLN A 562 -28.04 13.91 11.91
CA GLN A 562 -28.69 14.87 12.81
C GLN A 562 -30.24 14.85 12.73
N ARG A 563 -30.81 14.12 11.73
CA ARG A 563 -32.26 14.01 11.61
C ARG A 563 -32.85 13.17 12.74
N PRO A 564 -34.08 13.46 13.21
CA PRO A 564 -34.69 12.75 14.33
C PRO A 564 -34.75 11.23 14.18
N GLU A 565 -35.03 10.74 12.94
CA GLU A 565 -35.12 9.31 12.63
C GLU A 565 -33.76 8.59 12.63
N PHE A 566 -32.65 9.33 12.46
CA PHE A 566 -31.31 8.77 12.38
C PHE A 566 -30.39 9.11 13.58
N LEU A 567 -30.83 10.02 14.45
CA LEU A 567 -30.03 10.45 15.59
C LEU A 567 -29.68 9.27 16.51
N GLY A 568 -28.38 9.04 16.72
CA GLY A 568 -27.85 7.92 17.49
C GLY A 568 -27.95 6.55 16.79
N LYS A 569 -28.31 6.53 15.49
CA LYS A 569 -28.36 5.33 14.63
C LYS A 569 -27.33 5.41 13.52
N ILE A 570 -27.17 6.59 12.92
CA ILE A 570 -26.11 6.92 11.98
C ILE A 570 -25.18 7.87 12.72
N ILE A 571 -23.92 7.49 12.88
CA ILE A 571 -22.95 8.21 13.70
C ILE A 571 -21.70 8.48 12.86
N PHE A 572 -21.32 9.77 12.72
CA PHE A 572 -20.05 10.15 12.10
C PHE A 572 -19.01 10.40 13.18
N LEU A 573 -17.86 9.72 13.06
CA LEU A 573 -16.71 9.86 13.95
C LEU A 573 -15.61 10.63 13.24
N GLU A 574 -15.20 11.77 13.81
CA GLU A 574 -14.18 12.65 13.27
C GLU A 574 -12.78 12.05 13.41
N ASP A 575 -11.86 12.52 12.55
CA ASP A 575 -10.43 12.30 12.64
C ASP A 575 -10.02 10.81 12.64
N TYR A 576 -10.40 10.11 11.56
CA TYR A 576 -10.01 8.72 11.35
C TYR A 576 -8.48 8.57 11.32
N ASP A 577 -7.94 7.94 12.33
CA ASP A 577 -6.53 7.63 12.53
C ASP A 577 -6.33 6.14 12.83
N MET A 578 -5.07 5.69 13.01
CA MET A 578 -4.79 4.28 13.31
C MET A 578 -5.36 3.82 14.66
N GLN A 579 -5.47 4.70 15.64
CA GLN A 579 -6.03 4.35 16.95
C GLN A 579 -7.55 4.09 16.85
N LEU A 580 -8.28 5.00 16.19
CA LEU A 580 -9.72 4.83 15.93
C LEU A 580 -9.95 3.61 15.00
N ALA A 581 -9.12 3.44 13.99
CA ALA A 581 -9.20 2.29 13.08
C ALA A 581 -9.09 0.95 13.84
N ARG A 582 -8.11 0.80 14.73
CA ARG A 582 -7.95 -0.43 15.55
C ARG A 582 -9.18 -0.70 16.42
N ARG A 583 -9.82 0.34 16.98
CA ARG A 583 -11.06 0.21 17.78
C ARG A 583 -12.25 -0.21 16.92
N LEU A 584 -12.39 0.36 15.72
CA LEU A 584 -13.49 0.06 14.82
C LEU A 584 -13.37 -1.34 14.17
N VAL A 585 -12.21 -1.70 13.62
CA VAL A 585 -12.03 -3.02 12.99
C VAL A 585 -12.12 -4.18 13.98
N SER A 586 -11.99 -3.93 15.27
CA SER A 586 -12.19 -4.93 16.32
C SER A 586 -13.54 -4.82 17.04
N GLY A 587 -14.19 -3.67 16.99
CA GLY A 587 -15.37 -3.36 17.82
C GLY A 587 -16.71 -3.45 17.11
N VAL A 588 -16.80 -3.26 15.80
CA VAL A 588 -18.05 -3.43 15.05
C VAL A 588 -18.33 -4.92 14.73
N ASP A 589 -19.55 -5.26 14.31
CA ASP A 589 -19.90 -6.63 13.93
C ASP A 589 -19.69 -6.90 12.44
N ILE A 590 -19.92 -5.87 11.61
CA ILE A 590 -19.77 -5.92 10.15
C ILE A 590 -18.90 -4.78 9.68
N TRP A 591 -18.00 -5.08 8.76
CA TRP A 591 -17.19 -4.11 8.02
C TRP A 591 -17.71 -3.99 6.60
N MET A 592 -18.19 -2.80 6.24
CA MET A 592 -18.84 -2.56 4.95
C MET A 592 -17.95 -1.78 3.99
N ASN A 593 -17.83 -2.25 2.73
CA ASN A 593 -17.13 -1.60 1.64
C ASN A 593 -17.96 -1.62 0.37
N THR A 594 -18.14 -0.46 -0.26
CA THR A 594 -19.02 -0.30 -1.43
C THR A 594 -18.35 0.41 -2.61
N PRO A 595 -17.13 0.04 -3.01
CA PRO A 595 -16.42 0.72 -4.09
C PRO A 595 -17.14 0.51 -5.43
N THR A 596 -16.91 1.44 -6.37
CA THR A 596 -17.23 1.22 -7.79
C THR A 596 -16.20 0.27 -8.37
N ARG A 597 -16.64 -0.90 -8.83
CA ARG A 597 -15.74 -1.88 -9.44
C ARG A 597 -15.30 -1.43 -10.84
N PRO A 598 -14.03 -1.61 -11.23
CA PRO A 598 -12.89 -2.23 -10.54
C PRO A 598 -11.92 -1.21 -9.92
N LEU A 599 -12.43 -0.15 -9.29
CA LEU A 599 -11.63 1.00 -8.85
C LEU A 599 -10.96 0.81 -7.47
N GLU A 600 -11.29 -0.25 -6.73
CA GLU A 600 -10.57 -0.63 -5.51
C GLU A 600 -9.41 -1.56 -5.88
N ALA A 601 -8.18 -1.06 -5.83
CA ALA A 601 -7.00 -1.85 -6.20
C ALA A 601 -6.83 -3.11 -5.33
N SER A 602 -6.98 -2.99 -4.03
CA SER A 602 -7.01 -4.11 -3.09
C SER A 602 -8.02 -3.87 -1.98
N GLY A 603 -7.82 -2.83 -1.16
CA GLY A 603 -8.40 -2.68 0.15
C GLY A 603 -7.69 -3.60 1.16
N THR A 604 -7.64 -3.19 2.42
CA THR A 604 -7.04 -3.99 3.51
C THR A 604 -7.83 -3.87 4.81
N SER A 605 -8.82 -2.97 4.88
CA SER A 605 -9.58 -2.73 6.12
C SER A 605 -10.48 -3.90 6.49
N GLY A 606 -11.07 -4.58 5.50
CA GLY A 606 -11.84 -5.80 5.74
C GLY A 606 -10.98 -6.96 6.25
N GLU A 607 -9.76 -7.09 5.74
CA GLU A 607 -8.78 -8.08 6.21
C GLU A 607 -8.42 -7.88 7.71
N LYS A 608 -8.26 -6.61 8.15
CA LYS A 608 -8.05 -6.25 9.56
C LYS A 608 -9.25 -6.64 10.43
N ALA A 609 -10.45 -6.40 9.91
CA ALA A 609 -11.70 -6.71 10.59
C ALA A 609 -11.84 -8.22 10.84
N GLU A 610 -11.53 -9.05 9.85
CA GLU A 610 -11.64 -10.51 9.96
C GLU A 610 -10.71 -11.11 11.01
N MET A 611 -9.53 -10.54 11.23
CA MET A 611 -8.62 -10.94 12.31
C MET A 611 -9.24 -10.79 13.72
N ASN A 612 -10.36 -10.08 13.83
CA ASN A 612 -11.08 -9.80 15.08
C ASN A 612 -12.51 -10.37 15.11
N GLY A 613 -12.83 -11.29 14.23
CA GLY A 613 -14.18 -11.85 14.14
C GLY A 613 -15.25 -10.83 13.69
N VAL A 614 -14.84 -9.77 13.00
CA VAL A 614 -15.75 -8.82 12.33
C VAL A 614 -15.96 -9.30 10.90
N VAL A 615 -17.19 -9.43 10.49
CA VAL A 615 -17.56 -10.07 9.21
C VAL A 615 -17.58 -9.02 8.09
N ASN A 616 -17.04 -9.35 6.92
CA ASN A 616 -16.98 -8.44 5.78
C ASN A 616 -18.27 -8.48 4.94
N LEU A 617 -18.78 -7.30 4.57
CA LEU A 617 -19.83 -7.06 3.59
C LEU A 617 -19.31 -6.10 2.53
N SER A 618 -19.09 -6.59 1.32
CA SER A 618 -18.45 -5.76 0.29
C SER A 618 -18.90 -6.12 -1.12
N VAL A 619 -18.72 -5.15 -2.02
CA VAL A 619 -18.66 -5.38 -3.47
C VAL A 619 -17.49 -6.35 -3.77
N LEU A 620 -17.69 -7.22 -4.76
CA LEU A 620 -16.63 -8.13 -5.25
C LEU A 620 -15.58 -7.37 -6.06
N ASP A 621 -14.76 -6.58 -5.35
CA ASP A 621 -13.67 -5.77 -5.88
C ASP A 621 -12.41 -5.93 -5.02
N GLY A 622 -11.25 -5.64 -5.58
CA GLY A 622 -9.98 -5.79 -4.88
C GLY A 622 -9.79 -7.19 -4.29
N TRP A 623 -9.34 -7.24 -3.02
CA TRP A 623 -9.10 -8.51 -2.32
C TRP A 623 -10.35 -9.38 -2.12
N TRP A 624 -11.55 -8.74 -1.99
CA TRP A 624 -12.79 -9.49 -1.71
C TRP A 624 -13.26 -10.34 -2.89
N LEU A 625 -12.86 -9.99 -4.13
CA LEU A 625 -13.13 -10.84 -5.29
C LEU A 625 -12.51 -12.23 -5.16
N GLU A 626 -11.35 -12.32 -4.53
CA GLU A 626 -10.63 -13.59 -4.30
C GLU A 626 -10.82 -14.13 -2.88
N GLY A 627 -11.15 -13.26 -1.91
CA GLY A 627 -11.34 -13.62 -0.50
C GLY A 627 -12.72 -14.15 -0.13
N TYR A 628 -13.76 -13.74 -0.86
CA TYR A 628 -15.13 -14.12 -0.52
C TYR A 628 -15.35 -15.63 -0.51
N ARG A 629 -15.96 -16.10 0.57
CA ARG A 629 -16.44 -17.47 0.72
C ARG A 629 -17.89 -17.44 1.21
N GLU A 630 -18.76 -18.26 0.61
CA GLU A 630 -20.14 -18.44 1.07
C GLU A 630 -20.15 -18.95 2.52
N GLY A 631 -20.98 -18.33 3.36
CA GLY A 631 -21.07 -18.67 4.79
C GLY A 631 -19.92 -18.11 5.66
N ALA A 632 -19.08 -17.25 5.10
CA ALA A 632 -17.98 -16.58 5.81
C ALA A 632 -18.00 -15.04 5.68
N GLY A 633 -19.06 -14.50 5.11
CA GLY A 633 -19.26 -13.07 4.88
C GLY A 633 -20.32 -12.84 3.81
N TRP A 634 -20.51 -11.57 3.45
CA TRP A 634 -21.49 -11.19 2.43
C TRP A 634 -20.85 -10.41 1.30
N ALA A 635 -21.35 -10.68 0.09
CA ALA A 635 -20.92 -10.00 -1.12
C ALA A 635 -22.13 -9.50 -1.93
N LEU A 636 -21.95 -8.39 -2.60
CA LEU A 636 -22.84 -8.01 -3.69
C LEU A 636 -22.42 -8.88 -4.88
N THR A 637 -23.20 -9.93 -5.17
CA THR A 637 -22.82 -11.01 -6.08
C THR A 637 -22.91 -10.68 -7.57
N GLU A 638 -23.56 -9.58 -7.93
CA GLU A 638 -23.54 -9.12 -9.33
C GLU A 638 -22.14 -8.68 -9.73
N LYS A 639 -21.53 -9.42 -10.63
CA LYS A 639 -20.16 -9.18 -11.12
C LYS A 639 -20.09 -8.24 -12.32
N ARG A 640 -21.24 -7.96 -12.95
CA ARG A 640 -21.33 -7.06 -14.10
C ARG A 640 -21.29 -5.60 -13.62
N THR A 641 -20.59 -4.77 -14.35
CA THR A 641 -20.72 -3.33 -14.25
C THR A 641 -21.67 -2.83 -15.33
N TYR A 642 -22.51 -1.87 -14.96
CA TYR A 642 -23.40 -1.21 -15.92
C TYR A 642 -22.76 0.10 -16.36
N ASP A 643 -22.96 0.47 -17.63
CA ASP A 643 -22.44 1.74 -18.16
C ASP A 643 -23.09 2.97 -17.48
N ASN A 644 -24.31 2.80 -16.95
CA ASN A 644 -25.02 3.80 -16.17
C ASN A 644 -24.73 3.61 -14.68
N GLN A 645 -23.90 4.49 -14.11
CA GLN A 645 -23.50 4.46 -12.70
C GLN A 645 -24.69 4.61 -11.74
N GLU A 646 -25.68 5.41 -12.06
CA GLU A 646 -26.87 5.61 -11.23
C GLU A 646 -27.69 4.31 -11.13
N TYR A 647 -27.79 3.59 -12.23
CA TYR A 647 -28.44 2.26 -12.27
C TYR A 647 -27.70 1.24 -11.39
N GLN A 648 -26.35 1.24 -11.49
CA GLN A 648 -25.50 0.38 -10.65
C GLN A 648 -25.66 0.73 -9.17
N ASP A 649 -25.70 2.00 -8.82
CA ASP A 649 -25.85 2.48 -7.45
C ASP A 649 -27.22 2.08 -6.86
N GLN A 650 -28.30 2.20 -7.63
CA GLN A 650 -29.63 1.78 -7.20
C GLN A 650 -29.70 0.27 -6.96
N LEU A 651 -29.12 -0.55 -7.84
CA LEU A 651 -29.07 -1.99 -7.70
C LEU A 651 -28.26 -2.41 -6.47
N ASP A 652 -27.08 -1.85 -6.32
CA ASP A 652 -26.18 -2.17 -5.20
C ASP A 652 -26.80 -1.75 -3.85
N ALA A 653 -27.42 -0.57 -3.78
CA ALA A 653 -28.14 -0.11 -2.60
C ALA A 653 -29.31 -1.04 -2.24
N ALA A 654 -30.14 -1.41 -3.22
CA ALA A 654 -31.26 -2.34 -3.00
C ALA A 654 -30.77 -3.71 -2.51
N THR A 655 -29.63 -4.19 -3.04
CA THR A 655 -29.01 -5.45 -2.60
C THR A 655 -28.53 -5.36 -1.14
N ILE A 656 -27.90 -4.25 -0.73
CA ILE A 656 -27.48 -4.02 0.66
C ILE A 656 -28.68 -4.04 1.60
N TYR A 657 -29.76 -3.30 1.28
CA TYR A 657 -30.98 -3.31 2.09
C TYR A 657 -31.60 -4.70 2.18
N GLY A 658 -31.67 -5.42 1.05
CA GLY A 658 -32.20 -6.79 1.02
C GLY A 658 -31.39 -7.76 1.89
N LEU A 659 -30.07 -7.69 1.84
CA LEU A 659 -29.18 -8.50 2.70
C LEU A 659 -29.39 -8.16 4.18
N LEU A 660 -29.51 -6.88 4.53
CA LEU A 660 -29.77 -6.45 5.91
C LEU A 660 -31.13 -6.97 6.42
N GLU A 661 -32.20 -6.78 5.65
CA GLU A 661 -33.57 -7.10 6.07
C GLU A 661 -33.83 -8.59 6.14
N ASN A 662 -33.33 -9.36 5.16
CA ASN A 662 -33.75 -10.75 4.94
C ASN A 662 -32.72 -11.78 5.41
N ASP A 663 -31.46 -11.41 5.61
CA ASP A 663 -30.38 -12.35 5.93
C ASP A 663 -29.63 -11.95 7.20
N ILE A 664 -28.97 -10.79 7.20
CA ILE A 664 -28.04 -10.37 8.26
C ILE A 664 -28.75 -10.13 9.59
N LEU A 665 -29.76 -9.24 9.62
CA LEU A 665 -30.48 -8.92 10.85
C LEU A 665 -31.26 -10.11 11.42
N PRO A 666 -32.00 -10.88 10.61
CA PRO A 666 -32.62 -12.10 11.10
C PRO A 666 -31.62 -13.09 11.72
N MET A 667 -30.50 -13.34 11.08
CA MET A 667 -29.44 -14.26 11.57
C MET A 667 -28.83 -13.78 12.88
N TYR A 668 -28.43 -12.50 12.96
CA TYR A 668 -27.81 -11.95 14.19
C TYR A 668 -28.74 -12.00 15.40
N TYR A 669 -30.04 -11.77 15.21
CA TYR A 669 -31.04 -11.74 16.26
C TYR A 669 -31.74 -13.07 16.53
N ALA A 670 -31.41 -14.13 15.82
CA ALA A 670 -31.88 -15.49 16.11
C ALA A 670 -31.17 -16.09 17.34
N LYS A 671 -31.40 -15.51 18.52
CA LYS A 671 -30.68 -15.83 19.75
C LYS A 671 -31.17 -17.12 20.39
N ASN A 672 -30.20 -17.95 20.79
CA ASN A 672 -30.43 -19.14 21.59
C ASN A 672 -30.69 -18.81 23.07
N GLN A 673 -30.80 -19.80 23.94
CA GLN A 673 -31.04 -19.63 25.39
C GLN A 673 -29.86 -18.92 26.10
N GLN A 674 -28.67 -18.95 25.51
CA GLN A 674 -27.47 -18.26 26.04
C GLN A 674 -27.34 -16.80 25.55
N GLY A 675 -28.27 -16.35 24.69
CA GLY A 675 -28.38 -14.94 24.26
C GLY A 675 -27.56 -14.57 23.01
N PHE A 676 -27.06 -15.54 22.24
CA PHE A 676 -26.38 -15.30 20.98
C PHE A 676 -26.87 -16.20 19.83
N SER A 677 -26.58 -15.85 18.58
CA SER A 677 -26.89 -16.65 17.40
C SER A 677 -25.76 -17.61 17.08
N GLU A 678 -26.06 -18.91 17.05
CA GLU A 678 -25.10 -19.94 16.67
C GLU A 678 -24.68 -19.84 15.20
N GLU A 679 -25.62 -19.50 14.33
CA GLU A 679 -25.32 -19.30 12.90
C GLU A 679 -24.41 -18.06 12.69
N TRP A 680 -24.59 -17.00 13.49
CA TRP A 680 -23.68 -15.84 13.46
C TRP A 680 -22.26 -16.22 13.86
N ILE A 681 -22.12 -16.98 14.96
CA ILE A 681 -20.80 -17.46 15.42
C ILE A 681 -20.16 -18.38 14.39
N LYS A 682 -20.93 -19.20 13.71
CA LYS A 682 -20.45 -20.06 12.62
C LYS A 682 -19.85 -19.23 11.46
N VAL A 683 -20.53 -18.14 11.06
CA VAL A 683 -19.99 -17.21 10.05
C VAL A 683 -18.66 -16.61 10.51
N ILE A 684 -18.56 -16.17 11.77
CA ILE A 684 -17.31 -15.67 12.34
C ILE A 684 -16.20 -16.71 12.28
N LYS A 685 -16.47 -17.96 12.73
CA LYS A 685 -15.48 -19.05 12.69
C LYS A 685 -15.04 -19.36 11.26
N ASN A 686 -15.96 -19.41 10.31
CA ASN A 686 -15.64 -19.64 8.91
C ASN A 686 -14.77 -18.53 8.33
N SER A 687 -15.08 -17.26 8.63
CA SER A 687 -14.28 -16.10 8.21
C SER A 687 -12.86 -16.19 8.74
N ILE A 688 -12.69 -16.44 10.03
CA ILE A 688 -11.38 -16.59 10.66
C ILE A 688 -10.61 -17.79 10.08
N ALA A 689 -11.28 -18.96 9.94
CA ALA A 689 -10.60 -20.18 9.54
C ALA A 689 -10.19 -20.22 8.07
N THR A 690 -11.02 -19.68 7.17
CA THR A 690 -10.88 -19.91 5.73
C THR A 690 -10.49 -18.68 4.91
N ILE A 691 -10.55 -17.48 5.52
CA ILE A 691 -10.22 -16.24 4.82
C ILE A 691 -8.95 -15.60 5.43
N ALA A 692 -8.94 -15.38 6.75
CA ALA A 692 -7.86 -14.64 7.40
C ALA A 692 -6.43 -15.19 7.13
N PRO A 693 -6.17 -16.52 7.02
CA PRO A 693 -4.83 -17.06 6.72
C PRO A 693 -4.21 -16.51 5.44
N HIS A 694 -5.06 -16.21 4.45
CA HIS A 694 -4.63 -15.77 3.12
C HIS A 694 -4.28 -14.28 3.04
N TYR A 695 -4.60 -13.50 4.09
CA TYR A 695 -4.45 -12.04 4.10
C TYR A 695 -3.59 -11.52 5.25
N THR A 696 -2.68 -12.35 5.77
CA THR A 696 -1.63 -11.89 6.69
C THR A 696 -0.50 -11.21 5.91
N MET A 697 0.16 -10.24 6.54
CA MET A 697 1.35 -9.59 5.95
C MET A 697 2.51 -10.58 5.80
N LYS A 698 2.57 -11.60 6.65
CA LYS A 698 3.54 -12.71 6.52
C LYS A 698 3.40 -13.42 5.17
N ARG A 699 2.17 -13.81 4.77
CA ARG A 699 1.91 -14.41 3.46
C ARG A 699 2.30 -13.44 2.34
N GLN A 700 1.94 -12.15 2.44
CA GLN A 700 2.31 -11.16 1.44
C GLN A 700 3.82 -11.02 1.28
N LEU A 701 4.56 -10.93 2.38
CA LEU A 701 6.02 -10.82 2.37
C LEU A 701 6.66 -12.07 1.74
N ASP A 702 6.20 -13.27 2.12
CA ASP A 702 6.71 -14.52 1.55
C ASP A 702 6.40 -14.62 0.04
N ASP A 703 5.24 -14.17 -0.42
CA ASP A 703 4.88 -14.08 -1.84
C ASP A 703 5.84 -13.16 -2.62
N TYR A 704 6.23 -12.00 -2.05
CA TYR A 704 7.23 -11.13 -2.68
C TYR A 704 8.59 -11.81 -2.82
N PHE A 705 9.04 -12.56 -1.81
CA PHE A 705 10.27 -13.32 -1.90
C PHE A 705 10.19 -14.42 -2.95
N GLU A 706 9.11 -15.18 -2.97
CA GLU A 706 8.94 -16.31 -3.90
C GLU A 706 8.77 -15.84 -5.36
N LYS A 707 7.90 -14.84 -5.58
CA LYS A 707 7.53 -14.42 -6.94
C LYS A 707 8.55 -13.47 -7.57
N PHE A 708 9.23 -12.63 -6.76
CA PHE A 708 10.06 -11.54 -7.27
C PHE A 708 11.48 -11.52 -6.69
N TYR A 709 11.67 -11.21 -5.42
CA TYR A 709 13.00 -10.90 -4.87
C TYR A 709 14.04 -11.98 -5.08
N ASN A 710 13.71 -13.27 -4.90
CA ASN A 710 14.66 -14.36 -5.11
C ASN A 710 15.08 -14.47 -6.57
N LYS A 711 14.17 -14.27 -7.52
CA LYS A 711 14.43 -14.30 -8.95
C LYS A 711 15.34 -13.15 -9.40
N GLU A 712 14.98 -11.94 -8.95
CA GLU A 712 15.75 -10.73 -9.26
C GLU A 712 17.16 -10.78 -8.67
N ALA A 713 17.31 -11.18 -7.42
CA ALA A 713 18.62 -11.31 -6.78
C ALA A 713 19.50 -12.34 -7.49
N LYS A 714 18.92 -13.48 -7.90
CA LYS A 714 19.63 -14.49 -8.72
C LYS A 714 20.06 -13.88 -10.05
N ARG A 715 19.15 -13.20 -10.73
CA ARG A 715 19.41 -12.56 -12.02
C ARG A 715 20.50 -11.49 -11.92
N PHE A 716 20.40 -10.62 -10.93
CA PHE A 716 21.41 -9.59 -10.70
C PHE A 716 22.80 -10.18 -10.44
N LYS A 717 22.87 -11.27 -9.66
CA LYS A 717 24.12 -11.97 -9.38
C LYS A 717 24.75 -12.56 -10.65
N GLU A 718 23.93 -13.11 -11.56
CA GLU A 718 24.39 -13.65 -12.85
C GLU A 718 24.93 -12.52 -13.74
N LEU A 719 24.19 -11.39 -13.85
CA LEU A 719 24.57 -10.23 -14.67
C LEU A 719 25.81 -9.52 -14.17
N SER A 720 25.98 -9.41 -12.85
CA SER A 720 27.09 -8.69 -12.23
C SER A 720 28.37 -9.51 -12.07
N ALA A 721 28.32 -10.81 -12.36
CA ALA A 721 29.49 -11.69 -12.26
C ALA A 721 30.55 -11.32 -13.33
N ASN A 722 31.82 -11.64 -13.03
CA ASN A 722 32.95 -11.47 -13.96
C ASN A 722 33.01 -10.08 -14.58
N ASP A 723 32.99 -9.05 -13.76
CA ASP A 723 32.99 -7.63 -14.20
C ASP A 723 31.83 -7.29 -15.15
N ASN A 724 30.62 -7.74 -14.78
CA ASN A 724 29.37 -7.51 -15.51
C ASN A 724 29.38 -8.11 -16.95
N ALA A 725 30.09 -9.22 -17.17
CA ALA A 725 30.26 -9.79 -18.50
C ALA A 725 28.95 -10.05 -19.22
N LEU A 726 27.98 -10.70 -18.55
CA LEU A 726 26.68 -11.02 -19.15
C LEU A 726 25.84 -9.77 -19.41
N ALA A 727 25.88 -8.76 -18.52
CA ALA A 727 25.19 -7.49 -18.76
C ALA A 727 25.75 -6.76 -20.00
N LYS A 728 27.07 -6.79 -20.17
CA LYS A 728 27.76 -6.22 -21.36
C LYS A 728 27.39 -6.97 -22.64
N GLU A 729 27.31 -8.29 -22.57
CA GLU A 729 26.93 -9.17 -23.71
C GLU A 729 25.49 -8.91 -24.16
N ILE A 730 24.53 -8.85 -23.21
CA ILE A 730 23.11 -8.59 -23.51
C ILE A 730 22.93 -7.19 -24.08
N ALA A 731 23.58 -6.17 -23.50
CA ALA A 731 23.51 -4.80 -23.99
C ALA A 731 24.02 -4.71 -25.44
N LEU A 732 25.16 -5.33 -25.76
CA LEU A 732 25.71 -5.39 -27.12
C LEU A 732 24.78 -6.16 -28.08
N TRP A 733 24.18 -7.25 -27.62
CA TRP A 733 23.23 -8.01 -28.42
C TRP A 733 21.99 -7.15 -28.76
N LYS A 734 21.42 -6.44 -27.78
CA LYS A 734 20.29 -5.53 -27.99
C LYS A 734 20.62 -4.41 -28.96
N GLU A 735 21.79 -3.78 -28.85
CA GLU A 735 22.29 -2.77 -29.80
C GLU A 735 22.42 -3.33 -31.22
N THR A 736 23.02 -4.50 -31.34
CA THR A 736 23.21 -5.15 -32.66
C THR A 736 21.88 -5.52 -33.31
N VAL A 737 20.92 -6.04 -32.53
CA VAL A 737 19.59 -6.38 -33.05
C VAL A 737 18.84 -5.11 -33.46
N ALA A 738 18.88 -4.06 -32.64
CA ALA A 738 18.22 -2.78 -32.93
C ALA A 738 18.72 -2.16 -34.24
N GLU A 739 20.05 -2.17 -34.49
CA GLU A 739 20.65 -1.64 -35.71
C GLU A 739 20.22 -2.41 -36.97
N ARG A 740 19.97 -3.72 -36.84
CA ARG A 740 19.68 -4.60 -38.02
C ARG A 740 18.21 -4.97 -38.14
N TRP A 741 17.37 -4.66 -37.18
CA TRP A 741 15.99 -5.11 -37.13
C TRP A 741 15.18 -4.80 -38.38
N ASP A 742 15.30 -3.60 -38.92
CA ASP A 742 14.57 -3.18 -40.12
C ASP A 742 15.05 -3.87 -41.40
N SER A 743 16.27 -4.35 -41.40
CA SER A 743 16.85 -5.06 -42.55
C SER A 743 16.44 -6.54 -42.65
N ILE A 744 15.93 -7.12 -41.56
CA ILE A 744 15.42 -8.50 -41.53
C ILE A 744 14.18 -8.59 -42.43
N HIS A 745 14.15 -9.56 -43.32
CA HIS A 745 13.04 -9.73 -44.28
C HIS A 745 12.68 -11.18 -44.53
N VAL A 746 11.43 -11.37 -44.94
CA VAL A 746 10.91 -12.67 -45.39
C VAL A 746 11.43 -12.99 -46.82
N VAL A 747 12.11 -14.09 -46.98
CA VAL A 747 12.59 -14.57 -48.29
C VAL A 747 11.52 -15.40 -48.98
N SER A 748 10.84 -16.27 -48.22
CA SER A 748 9.71 -17.03 -48.73
C SER A 748 8.71 -17.36 -47.64
N GLN A 749 7.45 -17.50 -48.09
CA GLN A 749 6.33 -17.85 -47.24
C GLN A 749 5.49 -18.92 -47.92
N GLU A 750 5.19 -20.00 -47.20
CA GLU A 750 4.34 -21.08 -47.69
C GLU A 750 3.25 -21.38 -46.66
N ALA A 751 2.01 -21.56 -47.14
CA ALA A 751 0.89 -21.99 -46.30
C ALA A 751 0.09 -23.05 -47.08
N ASN A 752 -0.39 -24.09 -46.38
CA ASN A 752 -1.38 -24.99 -47.01
C ASN A 752 -2.72 -24.24 -47.01
N THR A 753 -3.16 -23.88 -48.20
CA THR A 753 -4.36 -23.16 -48.64
C THR A 753 -5.38 -22.64 -47.58
N LEU A 754 -5.61 -21.31 -47.62
CA LEU A 754 -6.65 -20.60 -46.83
C LEU A 754 -7.92 -20.28 -47.65
N ILE A 755 -8.10 -20.82 -48.89
CA ILE A 755 -9.12 -20.33 -49.82
C ILE A 755 -10.54 -20.62 -49.31
N ASP A 756 -10.77 -21.72 -48.55
CA ASP A 756 -12.07 -22.12 -48.07
C ASP A 756 -12.17 -22.29 -46.52
N GLY A 757 -11.16 -21.84 -45.76
CA GLY A 757 -11.07 -22.03 -44.33
C GLY A 757 -10.31 -23.30 -43.92
N VAL A 758 -10.12 -23.47 -42.60
CA VAL A 758 -9.47 -24.62 -41.98
C VAL A 758 -10.50 -25.37 -41.13
N GLU A 759 -10.53 -26.70 -41.24
CA GLU A 759 -11.44 -27.53 -40.43
C GLU A 759 -10.85 -27.83 -39.04
N THR A 760 -11.69 -28.00 -38.05
CA THR A 760 -11.25 -28.46 -36.72
C THR A 760 -10.62 -29.84 -36.82
N GLY A 761 -9.47 -30.04 -36.11
CA GLY A 761 -8.72 -31.29 -36.12
C GLY A 761 -7.89 -31.51 -37.38
N VAL A 762 -7.85 -30.57 -38.33
CA VAL A 762 -6.99 -30.62 -39.52
C VAL A 762 -5.82 -29.68 -39.32
N PRO A 763 -4.56 -30.17 -39.36
CA PRO A 763 -3.38 -29.34 -39.20
C PRO A 763 -3.24 -28.25 -40.25
N TYR A 764 -3.09 -27.00 -39.82
CA TYR A 764 -2.73 -25.86 -40.65
C TYR A 764 -1.22 -25.62 -40.56
N LYS A 765 -0.55 -25.79 -41.72
CA LYS A 765 0.91 -25.68 -41.80
C LYS A 765 1.32 -24.35 -42.37
N LEU A 766 2.28 -23.73 -41.73
CA LEU A 766 2.91 -22.48 -42.13
C LEU A 766 4.42 -22.67 -42.14
N ARG A 767 5.09 -22.14 -43.20
CA ARG A 767 6.55 -22.14 -43.31
C ARG A 767 7.02 -20.77 -43.74
N TYR A 768 8.02 -20.24 -43.05
CA TYR A 768 8.68 -18.98 -43.38
C TYR A 768 10.19 -19.22 -43.49
N VAL A 769 10.81 -18.57 -44.46
CA VAL A 769 12.27 -18.44 -44.55
C VAL A 769 12.62 -16.97 -44.32
N ILE A 770 13.39 -16.70 -43.29
CA ILE A 770 13.78 -15.37 -42.85
C ILE A 770 15.28 -15.19 -43.09
N ASP A 771 15.65 -14.05 -43.70
CA ASP A 771 17.05 -13.61 -43.73
C ASP A 771 17.30 -12.73 -42.50
N GLU A 772 18.05 -13.27 -41.53
CA GLU A 772 18.33 -12.59 -40.25
C GLU A 772 19.49 -11.57 -40.33
N GLN A 773 20.05 -11.36 -41.49
CA GLN A 773 21.14 -10.39 -41.72
C GLN A 773 22.36 -10.57 -40.78
N GLY A 774 22.68 -11.80 -40.44
CA GLY A 774 23.83 -12.16 -39.60
C GLY A 774 23.60 -12.01 -38.09
N LEU A 775 22.34 -12.05 -37.62
CA LEU A 775 22.01 -12.00 -36.21
C LEU A 775 22.09 -13.35 -35.47
N ASN A 776 22.26 -14.47 -36.23
CA ASN A 776 22.55 -15.80 -35.70
C ASN A 776 21.50 -16.35 -34.68
N ASP A 777 20.31 -16.67 -35.16
CA ASP A 777 19.17 -17.19 -34.36
C ASP A 777 18.66 -16.18 -33.28
N ALA A 778 18.66 -14.90 -33.61
CA ALA A 778 18.16 -13.83 -32.71
C ALA A 778 16.66 -13.53 -32.88
N VAL A 779 15.95 -14.30 -33.73
CA VAL A 779 14.55 -14.05 -34.09
C VAL A 779 13.67 -15.25 -33.74
N GLY A 780 12.49 -14.98 -33.24
CA GLY A 780 11.39 -15.94 -33.06
C GLY A 780 10.19 -15.53 -33.90
N LEU A 781 9.44 -16.53 -34.37
CA LEU A 781 8.15 -16.33 -35.05
C LEU A 781 7.03 -16.96 -34.24
N GLU A 782 5.86 -16.34 -34.29
CA GLU A 782 4.64 -16.89 -33.67
C GLU A 782 3.39 -16.47 -34.47
N LEU A 783 2.41 -17.36 -34.56
CA LEU A 783 1.07 -17.02 -35.03
C LEU A 783 0.24 -16.55 -33.87
N VAL A 784 -0.33 -15.36 -34.02
CA VAL A 784 -1.27 -14.75 -33.04
C VAL A 784 -2.67 -14.87 -33.61
N ALA A 785 -3.58 -15.46 -32.85
CA ALA A 785 -4.98 -15.61 -33.22
C ALA A 785 -5.89 -14.75 -32.28
N LEU A 786 -6.76 -13.96 -32.89
CA LEU A 786 -7.76 -13.14 -32.18
C LEU A 786 -9.15 -13.66 -32.47
N LYS A 787 -10.01 -13.64 -31.46
CA LYS A 787 -11.43 -13.99 -31.55
C LYS A 787 -12.28 -12.73 -31.34
N GLY A 788 -13.27 -12.52 -32.22
CA GLY A 788 -14.25 -11.45 -32.02
C GLY A 788 -15.16 -11.71 -30.81
N VAL A 789 -15.39 -10.67 -30.00
CA VAL A 789 -16.40 -10.70 -28.94
C VAL A 789 -17.73 -10.27 -29.54
N GLN A 790 -18.79 -11.05 -29.29
CA GLN A 790 -20.11 -10.82 -29.87
C GLN A 790 -20.67 -9.47 -29.43
N GLY A 791 -20.88 -8.56 -30.38
CA GLY A 791 -21.44 -7.21 -30.09
C GLY A 791 -20.41 -6.13 -29.74
N GLN A 792 -19.12 -6.38 -29.86
CA GLN A 792 -18.05 -5.41 -29.64
C GLN A 792 -17.11 -5.40 -30.87
N ASP A 793 -16.57 -4.23 -31.20
CA ASP A 793 -15.50 -4.11 -32.20
C ASP A 793 -14.14 -4.64 -31.65
N ASP A 794 -14.03 -4.82 -30.34
CA ASP A 794 -12.84 -5.31 -29.65
C ASP A 794 -12.66 -6.81 -29.88
N ARG A 795 -11.41 -7.20 -30.08
CA ARG A 795 -10.99 -8.58 -30.28
C ARG A 795 -10.05 -8.97 -29.16
N GLU A 796 -10.33 -10.10 -28.56
CA GLU A 796 -9.49 -10.66 -27.51
C GLU A 796 -8.45 -11.61 -28.09
N LEU A 797 -7.28 -11.65 -27.46
CA LEU A 797 -6.27 -12.65 -27.73
C LEU A 797 -6.86 -14.05 -27.45
N TYR A 798 -6.86 -14.91 -28.47
CA TYR A 798 -7.39 -16.28 -28.34
C TYR A 798 -6.26 -17.28 -28.07
N SER A 799 -5.20 -17.25 -28.88
CA SER A 799 -4.07 -18.17 -28.75
C SER A 799 -2.83 -17.62 -29.46
N ILE A 800 -1.67 -18.09 -28.99
CA ILE A 800 -0.36 -17.84 -29.61
C ILE A 800 0.29 -19.20 -29.90
N HIS A 801 0.78 -19.39 -31.11
CA HIS A 801 1.43 -20.61 -31.54
C HIS A 801 2.86 -20.30 -32.04
N PRO A 802 3.91 -20.68 -31.28
CA PRO A 802 5.28 -20.47 -31.72
C PRO A 802 5.63 -21.34 -32.94
N PHE A 803 6.50 -20.83 -33.78
CA PHE A 803 7.13 -21.60 -34.86
C PHE A 803 8.38 -22.28 -34.34
N GLU A 804 8.66 -23.46 -34.87
CA GLU A 804 9.92 -24.18 -34.63
C GLU A 804 10.92 -23.83 -35.75
N MET A 805 12.17 -23.56 -35.37
CA MET A 805 13.26 -23.40 -36.31
C MET A 805 13.71 -24.79 -36.74
N VAL A 806 13.49 -25.12 -38.01
CA VAL A 806 13.72 -26.45 -38.57
C VAL A 806 14.99 -26.57 -39.43
N GLY A 807 15.63 -25.44 -39.74
CA GLY A 807 16.89 -25.45 -40.47
C GLY A 807 17.46 -24.05 -40.68
N ASN A 808 18.75 -23.97 -40.98
CA ASN A 808 19.42 -22.74 -41.39
C ASN A 808 20.48 -23.01 -42.47
N GLU A 809 20.60 -22.08 -43.42
CA GLU A 809 21.63 -22.04 -44.45
C GLU A 809 22.23 -20.61 -44.48
N GLY A 810 23.35 -20.42 -43.82
CA GLY A 810 23.96 -19.10 -43.67
C GLY A 810 23.10 -18.17 -42.87
N ASN A 811 22.63 -17.07 -43.44
CA ASN A 811 21.73 -16.09 -42.78
C ASN A 811 20.25 -16.45 -42.92
N LEU A 812 19.93 -17.51 -43.65
CA LEU A 812 18.53 -17.92 -43.92
C LEU A 812 18.08 -18.94 -42.89
N TYR A 813 17.08 -18.58 -42.10
CA TYR A 813 16.49 -19.43 -41.08
C TYR A 813 15.09 -19.86 -41.52
N THR A 814 14.81 -21.16 -41.44
CA THR A 814 13.53 -21.75 -41.81
C THR A 814 12.73 -22.06 -40.54
N PHE A 815 11.53 -21.52 -40.49
CA PHE A 815 10.58 -21.67 -39.39
C PHE A 815 9.31 -22.38 -39.85
N GLU A 816 8.83 -23.35 -39.09
CA GLU A 816 7.58 -24.07 -39.37
C GLU A 816 6.65 -24.05 -38.17
N ALA A 817 5.36 -23.90 -38.41
CA ALA A 817 4.30 -24.09 -37.40
C ALA A 817 3.27 -25.09 -37.96
N ASN A 818 2.81 -25.98 -37.08
CA ASN A 818 1.75 -26.93 -37.34
C ASN A 818 0.64 -26.74 -36.33
N ILE A 819 -0.45 -26.10 -36.74
CA ILE A 819 -1.50 -25.63 -35.86
C ILE A 819 -2.77 -26.42 -36.10
N GLU A 820 -3.28 -27.11 -35.08
CA GLU A 820 -4.52 -27.86 -35.17
C GLU A 820 -5.66 -27.05 -34.47
N PRO A 821 -6.63 -26.51 -35.26
CA PRO A 821 -7.72 -25.76 -34.71
C PRO A 821 -8.64 -26.64 -33.84
N ALA A 822 -8.80 -26.29 -32.60
CA ALA A 822 -9.64 -27.05 -31.65
C ALA A 822 -11.14 -26.64 -31.64
N LYS A 823 -11.44 -25.42 -32.07
CA LYS A 823 -12.81 -24.84 -31.99
C LYS A 823 -13.17 -24.14 -33.29
N ALA A 824 -14.37 -24.41 -33.79
CA ALA A 824 -14.92 -23.68 -34.95
C ALA A 824 -15.27 -22.22 -34.54
N GLY A 825 -15.10 -21.31 -35.48
CA GLY A 825 -15.36 -19.89 -35.28
C GLY A 825 -14.66 -19.02 -36.33
N ALA A 826 -14.93 -17.71 -36.28
CA ALA A 826 -14.21 -16.73 -37.09
C ALA A 826 -13.05 -16.16 -36.25
N TYR A 827 -11.84 -16.34 -36.72
CA TYR A 827 -10.62 -15.84 -36.12
C TYR A 827 -9.90 -14.89 -37.05
N ARG A 828 -9.17 -13.90 -36.51
CA ARG A 828 -8.13 -13.18 -37.24
C ARG A 828 -6.78 -13.73 -36.82
N ILE A 829 -5.95 -14.00 -37.78
CA ILE A 829 -4.59 -14.51 -37.56
C ILE A 829 -3.57 -13.59 -38.20
N ALA A 830 -2.42 -13.44 -37.56
CA ALA A 830 -1.25 -12.76 -38.09
C ALA A 830 0.01 -13.42 -37.54
N VAL A 831 1.09 -13.33 -38.30
CA VAL A 831 2.39 -13.82 -37.84
C VAL A 831 3.22 -12.67 -37.35
N ARG A 832 3.74 -12.82 -36.14
CA ARG A 832 4.57 -11.84 -35.44
C ARG A 832 5.99 -12.36 -35.32
N MET A 833 6.94 -11.52 -35.71
CA MET A 833 8.37 -11.72 -35.51
C MET A 833 8.82 -10.91 -34.33
N TYR A 834 9.64 -11.49 -33.46
CA TYR A 834 10.14 -10.87 -32.23
C TYR A 834 11.60 -11.27 -31.97
N PRO A 835 12.41 -10.44 -31.24
CA PRO A 835 13.76 -10.80 -30.83
C PRO A 835 13.73 -11.93 -29.79
N LYS A 836 14.65 -12.88 -29.94
CA LYS A 836 14.77 -14.08 -29.11
C LYS A 836 16.17 -14.17 -28.52
N ASN A 837 16.23 -14.22 -27.18
CA ASN A 837 17.47 -14.46 -26.46
C ASN A 837 17.13 -15.18 -25.16
N GLU A 838 17.83 -16.26 -24.83
CA GLU A 838 17.61 -17.07 -23.62
C GLU A 838 17.89 -16.30 -22.32
N HIS A 839 18.65 -15.21 -22.41
CA HIS A 839 18.98 -14.36 -21.28
C HIS A 839 17.99 -13.23 -21.06
N LEU A 840 16.93 -13.07 -21.83
CA LEU A 840 15.86 -12.11 -21.54
C LEU A 840 14.88 -12.73 -20.54
N PRO A 841 14.66 -12.10 -19.37
CA PRO A 841 13.68 -12.60 -18.36
C PRO A 841 12.25 -12.55 -18.90
N HIS A 842 11.92 -11.52 -19.67
CA HIS A 842 10.64 -11.35 -20.35
C HIS A 842 10.87 -10.88 -21.79
N ARG A 843 10.05 -11.35 -22.73
CA ARG A 843 10.14 -10.90 -24.15
C ARG A 843 9.89 -9.40 -24.29
N GLN A 844 9.06 -8.84 -23.42
CA GLN A 844 8.74 -7.42 -23.34
C GLN A 844 9.91 -6.54 -22.89
N ASP A 845 10.99 -7.10 -22.38
CA ASP A 845 12.18 -6.33 -22.00
C ASP A 845 12.92 -5.74 -23.21
N PHE A 846 12.57 -6.21 -24.41
CA PHE A 846 13.09 -5.71 -25.67
C PHE A 846 12.01 -5.76 -26.75
N CYS A 847 11.13 -4.73 -26.77
CA CYS A 847 9.90 -4.65 -27.57
C CYS A 847 10.15 -4.27 -29.04
N TYR A 848 10.89 -5.08 -29.77
CA TYR A 848 10.96 -4.99 -31.23
C TYR A 848 9.99 -6.02 -31.84
N ILE A 849 9.02 -5.56 -32.60
CA ILE A 849 7.99 -6.41 -33.22
C ILE A 849 7.83 -6.07 -34.69
N LYS A 850 7.75 -7.10 -35.52
CA LYS A 850 7.43 -6.96 -36.94
C LYS A 850 6.31 -7.92 -37.29
N TRP A 851 5.20 -7.37 -37.78
CA TRP A 851 4.10 -8.19 -38.28
C TRP A 851 4.41 -8.59 -39.74
N LEU A 852 4.36 -9.89 -40.02
CA LEU A 852 4.61 -10.44 -41.32
C LEU A 852 3.27 -10.59 -42.07
N ASN A 853 3.19 -10.11 -43.33
CA ASN A 853 1.99 -10.16 -44.13
C ASN A 853 1.87 -11.48 -44.90
#